data_ce774a8b245dd8032ad8c74e5711e578
#
_entry.id   ce774a8b245dd8032ad8c74e5711e578
#
_cell.length_a   1.000
_cell.length_b   1.000
_cell.length_c   1.000
_cell.angle_alpha   90.00
_cell.angle_beta   90.00
_cell.angle_gamma   90.00
#
_symmetry.space_group_name_H-M   'P 1'
#
loop_
_entity.id
_entity.type
_entity.pdbx_description
1 polymer ?
#
loop_
_entity_poly.entity_id
_entity_poly.type
_entity_poly.pdbx_seq_one_letter_code
_entity_poly.pdbx_strand_id
1 'polypeptide(L)'
;MTEWYSRSEEEVLRELSSCRRGLTDAEAHSRLEKYGENVLYEREAVPWWQIFLSQFKDLLVVILMIAAGISMATGDPESALVIFTVLFLNALLGTIQHRKAEKSLESLQKLSSPEARVVREGQSVTIPSSNVVPGDLMILEAGSLVPADGRLLEVYGLTVNESSLTGESLSAEKHTGCLRTEGERLSPGDQVNMVFSGSLVTSGRAAAVVTATGMNTEIGSIASLMNRAEVQKTPLQISLDHFSGHLALGIMGICVLVFGLSVYRKEPVLDALMFAVALAVAAIPEALSSIVTIVQAMGTQKMAREHAIIKDLKAVESLGCVSVICSDKTGTLTQNRMETEAVYINGREMETDQLKEYAGSGKKDAKLFLMAAALNNNTSPSAGDKEGDPVELALFHMVQAAGAVPEQLRLCCPRKGEIPFDSARKRMTTIHEVQGEEIMFVKGAPDVLLERCTRIINPAGVDLVPSRQLSASDRAAILNQNQEWSLRGLRILAFACRSGAKWQEDPETDLVFLGLAAMMDPPRPESRPAVAAARQAGIRTVMITGDHRTTAMAVAGRIGIFLPGDLALTGARLDQMTEEELEKKLPQISVYARVSPEHKIRIVKAWQNRGHIVAMTGDGVNDAPALKKADIGIAMGLGGTEVSKDAASMILADDNFATIIKAAANGRNVYRNIKNAIQFLLSGNMAGILCVLYTSLL
;
A
#
# COMPACT_ATOMS: atom_id res chain seq x y z
N MET A 1 -23.30 -23.66 -14.92
CA MET A 1 -21.98 -23.74 -14.24
C MET A 1 -21.89 -25.08 -13.54
N THR A 2 -20.74 -25.72 -13.53
CA THR A 2 -20.52 -27.01 -12.89
C THR A 2 -20.51 -26.81 -11.37
N GLU A 3 -21.24 -27.64 -10.63
CA GLU A 3 -21.34 -27.54 -9.17
C GLU A 3 -20.13 -28.20 -8.49
N TRP A 4 -19.00 -27.43 -8.43
CA TRP A 4 -17.73 -27.91 -7.89
C TRP A 4 -17.78 -28.23 -6.40
N TYR A 5 -18.65 -27.56 -5.64
CA TYR A 5 -18.83 -27.78 -4.19
C TYR A 5 -19.38 -29.17 -3.84
N SER A 6 -20.08 -29.80 -4.76
CA SER A 6 -20.69 -31.13 -4.53
C SER A 6 -19.75 -32.30 -4.83
N ARG A 7 -18.56 -32.01 -5.45
CA ARG A 7 -17.61 -33.03 -5.91
C ARG A 7 -16.48 -33.22 -4.90
N SER A 8 -15.93 -34.45 -4.91
CA SER A 8 -14.72 -34.75 -4.13
C SER A 8 -13.50 -34.09 -4.73
N GLU A 9 -12.47 -33.89 -3.89
CA GLU A 9 -11.20 -33.28 -4.32
C GLU A 9 -10.57 -33.99 -5.52
N GLU A 10 -10.59 -35.34 -5.52
CA GLU A 10 -10.04 -36.16 -6.58
C GLU A 10 -10.83 -36.04 -7.90
N GLU A 11 -12.16 -35.94 -7.83
CA GLU A 11 -13.01 -35.74 -9.01
C GLU A 11 -12.75 -34.36 -9.64
N VAL A 12 -12.61 -33.30 -8.82
CA VAL A 12 -12.31 -31.96 -9.30
C VAL A 12 -10.94 -31.91 -9.98
N LEU A 13 -9.91 -32.47 -9.35
CA LEU A 13 -8.57 -32.53 -9.95
C LEU A 13 -8.56 -33.29 -11.28
N ARG A 14 -9.29 -34.43 -11.35
CA ARG A 14 -9.39 -35.23 -12.58
C ARG A 14 -10.10 -34.47 -13.70
N GLU A 15 -11.21 -33.81 -13.40
CA GLU A 15 -11.99 -33.07 -14.40
C GLU A 15 -11.26 -31.86 -14.93
N LEU A 16 -10.53 -31.15 -14.04
CA LEU A 16 -9.66 -30.04 -14.43
C LEU A 16 -8.32 -30.52 -15.05
N SER A 17 -8.10 -31.82 -15.18
CA SER A 17 -6.85 -32.41 -15.66
C SER A 17 -5.64 -31.79 -14.92
N SER A 18 -5.73 -31.72 -13.57
CA SER A 18 -4.71 -31.19 -12.68
C SER A 18 -4.25 -32.24 -11.67
N CYS A 19 -3.19 -31.96 -10.95
CA CYS A 19 -2.68 -32.86 -9.92
C CYS A 19 -2.13 -32.06 -8.72
N ARG A 20 -1.87 -32.75 -7.59
CA ARG A 20 -1.33 -32.10 -6.36
C ARG A 20 0.09 -31.52 -6.53
N ARG A 21 0.78 -31.75 -7.66
CA ARG A 21 2.06 -31.09 -8.02
C ARG A 21 1.86 -29.82 -8.85
N GLY A 22 0.59 -29.48 -9.17
CA GLY A 22 0.25 -28.37 -10.05
C GLY A 22 0.45 -28.70 -11.54
N LEU A 23 0.18 -27.72 -12.38
CA LEU A 23 0.37 -27.79 -13.83
C LEU A 23 1.85 -27.64 -14.18
N THR A 24 2.23 -28.13 -15.36
CA THR A 24 3.50 -27.75 -15.98
C THR A 24 3.39 -26.34 -16.59
N ASP A 25 4.50 -25.65 -16.75
CA ASP A 25 4.50 -24.31 -17.37
C ASP A 25 3.94 -24.35 -18.81
N ALA A 26 4.22 -25.42 -19.58
CA ALA A 26 3.69 -25.60 -20.92
C ALA A 26 2.15 -25.77 -20.93
N GLU A 27 1.60 -26.52 -19.99
CA GLU A 27 0.14 -26.68 -19.84
C GLU A 27 -0.52 -25.39 -19.39
N ALA A 28 0.09 -24.67 -18.44
CA ALA A 28 -0.42 -23.38 -17.98
C ALA A 28 -0.45 -22.36 -19.13
N HIS A 29 0.58 -22.31 -19.96
CA HIS A 29 0.62 -21.42 -21.13
C HIS A 29 -0.45 -21.79 -22.18
N SER A 30 -0.60 -23.07 -22.49
CA SER A 30 -1.67 -23.55 -23.40
C SER A 30 -3.07 -23.23 -22.86
N ARG A 31 -3.29 -23.31 -21.53
CA ARG A 31 -4.55 -22.95 -20.91
C ARG A 31 -4.77 -21.44 -20.93
N LEU A 32 -3.73 -20.64 -20.75
CA LEU A 32 -3.81 -19.18 -20.85
C LEU A 32 -4.24 -18.74 -22.27
N GLU A 33 -3.71 -19.39 -23.30
CA GLU A 33 -4.15 -19.15 -24.68
C GLU A 33 -5.61 -19.56 -24.92
N LYS A 34 -6.05 -20.66 -24.29
CA LYS A 34 -7.41 -21.20 -24.46
C LYS A 34 -8.47 -20.44 -23.67
N TYR A 35 -8.21 -20.09 -22.41
CA TYR A 35 -9.19 -19.49 -21.49
C TYR A 35 -9.05 -17.96 -21.40
N GLY A 36 -7.95 -17.39 -21.90
CA GLY A 36 -7.63 -15.98 -21.76
C GLY A 36 -7.04 -15.62 -20.40
N GLU A 37 -6.63 -14.37 -20.25
CA GLU A 37 -6.12 -13.82 -19.00
C GLU A 37 -7.21 -13.78 -17.90
N ASN A 38 -6.81 -13.98 -16.66
CA ASN A 38 -7.69 -13.88 -15.50
C ASN A 38 -7.89 -12.39 -15.12
N VAL A 39 -8.68 -11.70 -15.92
CA VAL A 39 -9.05 -10.29 -15.72
C VAL A 39 -10.56 -10.14 -15.78
N LEU A 40 -11.11 -9.35 -14.87
CA LEU A 40 -12.48 -8.87 -14.97
C LEU A 40 -12.48 -7.80 -16.05
N TYR A 41 -13.27 -7.95 -17.08
CA TYR A 41 -13.35 -7.14 -18.29
C TYR A 41 -12.58 -5.83 -18.25
N GLU A 42 -11.49 -5.73 -18.97
CA GLU A 42 -11.05 -4.46 -19.50
C GLU A 42 -12.13 -3.98 -20.45
N ARG A 43 -12.57 -2.72 -20.32
CA ARG A 43 -13.47 -2.10 -21.29
C ARG A 43 -12.92 -2.37 -22.67
N GLU A 44 -13.72 -2.94 -23.54
CA GLU A 44 -13.34 -3.02 -24.96
C GLU A 44 -12.85 -1.65 -25.37
N ALA A 45 -11.61 -1.57 -25.82
CA ALA A 45 -11.00 -0.32 -26.23
C ALA A 45 -11.94 0.33 -27.23
N VAL A 46 -12.45 1.50 -26.90
CA VAL A 46 -13.43 2.19 -27.75
C VAL A 46 -12.80 2.31 -29.14
N PRO A 47 -13.40 1.73 -30.18
CA PRO A 47 -12.80 1.74 -31.51
C PRO A 47 -12.55 3.19 -31.93
N TRP A 48 -11.41 3.46 -32.56
CA TRP A 48 -10.95 4.80 -32.91
C TRP A 48 -12.00 5.65 -33.70
N TRP A 49 -12.83 5.01 -34.51
CA TRP A 49 -13.88 5.67 -35.24
C TRP A 49 -15.03 6.16 -34.36
N GLN A 50 -15.32 5.50 -33.22
CA GLN A 50 -16.32 5.99 -32.26
C GLN A 50 -15.78 7.21 -31.50
N ILE A 51 -14.50 7.20 -31.15
CA ILE A 51 -13.82 8.36 -30.53
C ILE A 51 -13.84 9.52 -31.52
N PHE A 52 -13.56 9.27 -32.80
CA PHE A 52 -13.61 10.26 -33.86
C PHE A 52 -15.02 10.84 -34.04
N LEU A 53 -16.04 9.99 -34.12
CA LEU A 53 -17.43 10.43 -34.24
C LEU A 53 -17.94 11.15 -32.99
N SER A 54 -17.44 10.82 -31.81
CA SER A 54 -17.81 11.50 -30.58
C SER A 54 -17.37 12.96 -30.55
N GLN A 55 -16.32 13.33 -31.28
CA GLN A 55 -15.88 14.72 -31.42
C GLN A 55 -16.92 15.58 -32.12
N PHE A 56 -17.76 14.99 -32.95
CA PHE A 56 -18.84 15.70 -33.65
C PHE A 56 -20.14 15.86 -32.84
N LYS A 57 -20.19 15.30 -31.62
CA LYS A 57 -21.34 15.47 -30.70
C LYS A 57 -21.26 16.74 -29.86
N ASP A 58 -20.13 17.44 -29.90
CA ASP A 58 -19.97 18.70 -29.19
C ASP A 58 -20.94 19.75 -29.80
N LEU A 59 -21.67 20.47 -28.94
CA LEU A 59 -22.66 21.48 -29.33
C LEU A 59 -22.06 22.49 -30.30
N LEU A 60 -20.82 22.84 -30.12
CA LEU A 60 -20.08 23.83 -30.88
C LEU A 60 -19.73 23.32 -32.27
N VAL A 61 -19.31 22.07 -32.39
CA VAL A 61 -19.04 21.39 -33.64
C VAL A 61 -20.35 21.26 -34.44
N VAL A 62 -21.47 20.99 -33.78
CA VAL A 62 -22.80 20.96 -34.43
C VAL A 62 -23.17 22.33 -34.98
N ILE A 63 -22.95 23.41 -34.24
CA ILE A 63 -23.20 24.79 -34.74
C ILE A 63 -22.35 25.09 -35.98
N LEU A 64 -21.08 24.66 -35.96
CA LEU A 64 -20.17 24.80 -37.10
C LEU A 64 -20.57 24.00 -38.31
N MET A 65 -21.06 22.77 -38.13
CA MET A 65 -21.59 21.97 -39.20
C MET A 65 -22.82 22.63 -39.83
N ILE A 66 -23.69 23.21 -39.00
CA ILE A 66 -24.85 23.99 -39.49
C ILE A 66 -24.38 25.21 -40.29
N ALA A 67 -23.39 25.94 -39.76
CA ALA A 67 -22.82 27.10 -40.46
C ALA A 67 -22.19 26.73 -41.82
N ALA A 68 -21.41 25.64 -41.85
CA ALA A 68 -20.86 25.12 -43.11
C ALA A 68 -21.95 24.71 -44.11
N GLY A 69 -23.05 24.11 -43.62
CA GLY A 69 -24.22 23.78 -44.43
C GLY A 69 -24.91 25.03 -45.00
N ILE A 70 -25.06 26.08 -44.21
CA ILE A 70 -25.61 27.38 -44.65
C ILE A 70 -24.68 28.01 -45.70
N SER A 71 -23.37 28.05 -45.46
CA SER A 71 -22.37 28.58 -46.41
C SER A 71 -22.44 27.85 -47.74
N MET A 72 -22.59 26.54 -47.74
CA MET A 72 -22.73 25.74 -48.96
C MET A 72 -24.04 26.04 -49.69
N ALA A 73 -25.15 26.23 -48.97
CA ALA A 73 -26.47 26.55 -49.55
C ALA A 73 -26.52 27.96 -50.11
N THR A 74 -25.72 28.90 -49.63
CA THR A 74 -25.66 30.31 -50.08
C THR A 74 -24.69 30.54 -51.21
N GLY A 75 -24.02 29.51 -51.73
CA GLY A 75 -23.13 29.57 -52.87
C GLY A 75 -21.67 29.94 -52.57
N ASP A 76 -21.25 29.82 -51.31
CA ASP A 76 -19.85 29.97 -50.89
C ASP A 76 -19.23 28.62 -50.48
N PRO A 77 -18.89 27.76 -51.46
CA PRO A 77 -18.33 26.46 -51.19
C PRO A 77 -16.88 26.52 -50.60
N GLU A 78 -16.17 27.63 -50.84
CA GLU A 78 -14.79 27.78 -50.37
C GLU A 78 -14.74 27.92 -48.84
N SER A 79 -15.58 28.76 -48.28
CA SER A 79 -15.71 28.91 -46.83
C SER A 79 -16.22 27.63 -46.16
N ALA A 80 -17.20 26.94 -46.76
CA ALA A 80 -17.68 25.65 -46.27
C ALA A 80 -16.56 24.59 -46.23
N LEU A 81 -15.74 24.51 -47.30
CA LEU A 81 -14.60 23.58 -47.34
C LEU A 81 -13.57 23.87 -46.28
N VAL A 82 -13.26 25.13 -46.00
CA VAL A 82 -12.34 25.53 -44.95
C VAL A 82 -12.86 25.08 -43.58
N ILE A 83 -14.13 25.34 -43.26
CA ILE A 83 -14.76 24.92 -42.01
C ILE A 83 -14.70 23.40 -41.85
N PHE A 84 -15.09 22.64 -42.88
CA PHE A 84 -15.02 21.18 -42.82
C PHE A 84 -13.58 20.65 -42.64
N THR A 85 -12.61 21.28 -43.31
CA THR A 85 -11.20 20.90 -43.19
C THR A 85 -10.70 21.11 -41.76
N VAL A 86 -11.02 22.26 -41.15
CA VAL A 86 -10.64 22.55 -39.75
C VAL A 86 -11.31 21.57 -38.79
N LEU A 87 -12.61 21.30 -38.92
CA LEU A 87 -13.35 20.34 -38.11
C LEU A 87 -12.76 18.93 -38.22
N PHE A 88 -12.44 18.49 -39.43
CA PHE A 88 -11.83 17.17 -39.66
C PHE A 88 -10.45 17.05 -39.02
N LEU A 89 -9.60 18.07 -39.21
CA LEU A 89 -8.27 18.12 -38.61
C LEU A 89 -8.33 18.12 -37.09
N ASN A 90 -9.24 18.89 -36.48
CA ASN A 90 -9.45 18.94 -35.06
C ASN A 90 -9.94 17.59 -34.50
N ALA A 91 -10.93 16.98 -35.14
CA ALA A 91 -11.43 15.66 -34.76
C ALA A 91 -10.35 14.57 -34.88
N LEU A 92 -9.50 14.63 -35.90
CA LEU A 92 -8.38 13.71 -36.08
C LEU A 92 -7.33 13.90 -34.96
N LEU A 93 -6.95 15.15 -34.67
CA LEU A 93 -5.99 15.49 -33.65
C LEU A 93 -6.50 15.08 -32.27
N GLY A 94 -7.74 15.38 -31.93
CA GLY A 94 -8.40 14.98 -30.69
C GLY A 94 -8.43 13.46 -30.52
N THR A 95 -8.71 12.73 -31.59
CA THR A 95 -8.71 11.25 -31.59
C THR A 95 -7.31 10.68 -31.33
N ILE A 96 -6.26 11.23 -31.97
CA ILE A 96 -4.86 10.80 -31.77
C ILE A 96 -4.43 11.09 -30.33
N GLN A 97 -4.76 12.25 -29.79
CA GLN A 97 -4.42 12.66 -28.42
C GLN A 97 -5.13 11.75 -27.40
N HIS A 98 -6.41 11.47 -27.59
CA HIS A 98 -7.19 10.57 -26.72
C HIS A 98 -6.56 9.16 -26.66
N ARG A 99 -6.26 8.56 -27.81
CA ARG A 99 -5.62 7.23 -27.88
C ARG A 99 -4.23 7.20 -27.22
N LYS A 100 -3.45 8.27 -27.40
CA LYS A 100 -2.12 8.35 -26.75
C LYS A 100 -2.23 8.42 -25.23
N ALA A 101 -3.21 9.15 -24.71
CA ALA A 101 -3.50 9.24 -23.28
C ALA A 101 -3.98 7.88 -22.73
N GLU A 102 -4.93 7.23 -23.41
CA GLU A 102 -5.48 5.92 -23.05
C GLU A 102 -4.39 4.83 -23.00
N LYS A 103 -3.54 4.74 -24.02
CA LYS A 103 -2.42 3.79 -24.06
C LYS A 103 -1.41 4.01 -22.92
N SER A 104 -1.19 5.27 -22.52
CA SER A 104 -0.30 5.59 -21.38
C SER A 104 -0.90 5.13 -20.06
N LEU A 105 -2.22 5.21 -19.90
CA LEU A 105 -2.93 4.73 -18.71
C LEU A 105 -2.95 3.20 -18.63
N GLU A 106 -3.22 2.51 -19.73
CA GLU A 106 -3.20 1.05 -19.81
C GLU A 106 -1.84 0.48 -19.39
N SER A 107 -0.74 1.08 -19.87
CA SER A 107 0.60 0.65 -19.49
C SER A 107 0.90 0.82 -18.00
N LEU A 108 0.28 1.79 -17.32
CA LEU A 108 0.42 2.01 -15.88
C LEU A 108 -0.40 1.00 -15.05
N GLN A 109 -1.60 0.64 -15.52
CA GLN A 109 -2.43 -0.36 -14.86
C GLN A 109 -1.76 -1.73 -14.84
N LYS A 110 -1.06 -2.12 -15.92
CA LYS A 110 -0.29 -3.38 -15.97
C LYS A 110 0.85 -3.46 -14.95
N LEU A 111 1.40 -2.33 -14.51
CA LEU A 111 2.41 -2.28 -13.44
C LEU A 111 1.85 -2.52 -12.02
N SER A 112 0.53 -2.46 -11.85
CA SER A 112 -0.18 -2.60 -10.58
C SER A 112 -1.00 -3.89 -10.49
N SER A 113 -0.73 -4.89 -11.33
CA SER A 113 -1.47 -6.16 -11.29
C SER A 113 -1.20 -6.91 -9.99
N PRO A 114 -2.23 -7.43 -9.29
CA PRO A 114 -2.06 -8.27 -8.11
C PRO A 114 -1.21 -9.50 -8.41
N GLU A 115 -0.49 -9.98 -7.40
CA GLU A 115 0.28 -11.23 -7.49
C GLU A 115 -0.51 -12.40 -6.90
N ALA A 116 -0.28 -13.60 -7.44
CA ALA A 116 -0.85 -14.86 -6.96
C ALA A 116 0.26 -15.88 -6.73
N ARG A 117 0.18 -16.62 -5.61
CA ARG A 117 1.08 -17.76 -5.35
C ARG A 117 0.42 -19.04 -5.83
N VAL A 118 1.08 -19.73 -6.72
CA VAL A 118 0.62 -21.01 -7.28
C VAL A 118 1.69 -22.08 -7.16
N VAL A 119 1.27 -23.35 -7.18
CA VAL A 119 2.19 -24.48 -7.27
C VAL A 119 2.21 -24.95 -8.71
N ARG A 120 3.40 -24.94 -9.34
CA ARG A 120 3.66 -25.52 -10.66
C ARG A 120 4.86 -26.43 -10.58
N GLU A 121 4.79 -27.60 -11.20
CA GLU A 121 5.85 -28.63 -11.16
C GLU A 121 6.32 -29.00 -9.74
N GLY A 122 5.46 -28.85 -8.75
CA GLY A 122 5.76 -29.13 -7.33
C GLY A 122 6.51 -28.01 -6.60
N GLN A 123 6.71 -26.86 -7.24
CA GLN A 123 7.34 -25.68 -6.64
C GLN A 123 6.33 -24.53 -6.47
N SER A 124 6.42 -23.81 -5.36
CA SER A 124 5.62 -22.59 -5.14
C SER A 124 6.25 -21.44 -5.93
N VAL A 125 5.48 -20.86 -6.84
CA VAL A 125 5.91 -19.75 -7.70
C VAL A 125 4.94 -18.58 -7.55
N THR A 126 5.45 -17.36 -7.48
CA THR A 126 4.62 -16.13 -7.53
C THR A 126 4.50 -15.68 -8.98
N ILE A 127 3.26 -15.50 -9.43
CA ILE A 127 2.95 -15.06 -10.79
C ILE A 127 1.97 -13.88 -10.74
N PRO A 128 1.88 -13.04 -11.78
CA PRO A 128 0.79 -12.08 -11.90
C PRO A 128 -0.57 -12.79 -11.84
N SER A 129 -1.51 -12.26 -11.09
CA SER A 129 -2.87 -12.83 -10.95
C SER A 129 -3.56 -13.02 -12.30
N SER A 130 -3.26 -12.16 -13.29
CA SER A 130 -3.74 -12.29 -14.68
C SER A 130 -3.33 -13.60 -15.37
N ASN A 131 -2.24 -14.23 -14.93
CA ASN A 131 -1.70 -15.46 -15.52
C ASN A 131 -2.18 -16.74 -14.82
N VAL A 132 -3.10 -16.62 -13.87
CA VAL A 132 -3.75 -17.76 -13.23
C VAL A 132 -4.75 -18.38 -14.18
N VAL A 133 -4.72 -19.71 -14.30
CA VAL A 133 -5.56 -20.47 -15.22
C VAL A 133 -6.36 -21.56 -14.50
N PRO A 134 -7.51 -22.00 -15.04
CA PRO A 134 -8.26 -23.12 -14.48
C PRO A 134 -7.38 -24.38 -14.38
N GLY A 135 -7.35 -24.98 -13.18
CA GLY A 135 -6.49 -26.13 -12.85
C GLY A 135 -5.16 -25.77 -12.17
N ASP A 136 -4.77 -24.50 -12.06
CA ASP A 136 -3.66 -24.09 -11.20
C ASP A 136 -3.97 -24.42 -9.74
N LEU A 137 -2.94 -24.77 -8.96
CA LEU A 137 -3.06 -24.88 -7.49
C LEU A 137 -2.63 -23.56 -6.86
N MET A 138 -3.57 -22.82 -6.30
CA MET A 138 -3.29 -21.58 -5.58
C MET A 138 -3.05 -21.84 -4.09
N ILE A 139 -2.07 -21.14 -3.53
CA ILE A 139 -1.76 -21.10 -2.10
C ILE A 139 -2.35 -19.82 -1.53
N LEU A 140 -3.18 -19.97 -0.50
CA LEU A 140 -3.87 -18.87 0.18
C LEU A 140 -3.33 -18.75 1.61
N GLU A 141 -2.96 -17.54 2.01
CA GLU A 141 -2.47 -17.21 3.35
C GLU A 141 -3.17 -15.95 3.86
N ALA A 142 -3.18 -15.75 5.18
CA ALA A 142 -3.79 -14.56 5.78
C ALA A 142 -3.24 -13.26 5.15
N GLY A 143 -4.14 -12.37 4.72
CA GLY A 143 -3.81 -11.13 4.00
C GLY A 143 -3.77 -11.27 2.48
N SER A 144 -3.94 -12.48 1.91
CA SER A 144 -4.04 -12.68 0.47
C SER A 144 -5.46 -12.37 -0.03
N LEU A 145 -5.56 -11.76 -1.21
CA LEU A 145 -6.80 -11.79 -2.01
C LEU A 145 -6.86 -13.10 -2.79
N VAL A 146 -8.03 -13.72 -2.83
CA VAL A 146 -8.28 -14.89 -3.66
C VAL A 146 -8.26 -14.47 -5.13
N PRO A 147 -7.32 -14.98 -5.95
CA PRO A 147 -7.12 -14.47 -7.32
C PRO A 147 -8.17 -14.96 -8.31
N ALA A 148 -8.81 -16.09 -8.04
CA ALA A 148 -9.77 -16.76 -8.91
C ALA A 148 -10.70 -17.66 -8.08
N ASP A 149 -11.83 -18.10 -8.64
CA ASP A 149 -12.69 -19.05 -7.93
C ASP A 149 -12.01 -20.41 -7.84
N GLY A 150 -12.07 -21.05 -6.67
CA GLY A 150 -11.37 -22.30 -6.44
C GLY A 150 -12.06 -23.24 -5.47
N ARG A 151 -11.81 -24.54 -5.64
CA ARG A 151 -12.20 -25.61 -4.75
C ARG A 151 -11.07 -25.91 -3.77
N LEU A 152 -11.37 -25.86 -2.48
CA LEU A 152 -10.40 -26.12 -1.41
C LEU A 152 -10.00 -27.59 -1.39
N LEU A 153 -8.68 -27.85 -1.33
CA LEU A 153 -8.08 -29.17 -1.23
C LEU A 153 -7.48 -29.43 0.15
N GLU A 154 -6.88 -28.40 0.76
CA GLU A 154 -6.29 -28.46 2.09
C GLU A 154 -6.61 -27.17 2.84
N VAL A 155 -6.97 -27.27 4.11
CA VAL A 155 -7.37 -26.14 4.95
C VAL A 155 -6.77 -26.26 6.34
N TYR A 156 -6.17 -25.18 6.81
CA TYR A 156 -5.58 -25.05 8.15
C TYR A 156 -6.11 -23.77 8.82
N GLY A 157 -7.31 -23.87 9.43
CA GLY A 157 -7.93 -22.75 10.13
C GLY A 157 -8.27 -21.55 9.24
N LEU A 158 -8.63 -21.79 7.97
CA LEU A 158 -8.92 -20.76 7.00
C LEU A 158 -10.23 -20.05 7.31
N THR A 159 -10.19 -18.73 7.43
CA THR A 159 -11.37 -17.88 7.41
C THR A 159 -11.25 -16.86 6.28
N VAL A 160 -12.36 -16.63 5.56
CA VAL A 160 -12.39 -15.77 4.38
C VAL A 160 -13.53 -14.77 4.51
N ASN A 161 -13.22 -13.49 4.28
CA ASN A 161 -14.24 -12.45 4.18
C ASN A 161 -14.74 -12.37 2.74
N GLU A 162 -15.99 -12.70 2.55
CA GLU A 162 -16.70 -12.75 1.26
C GLU A 162 -17.74 -11.62 1.13
N SER A 163 -17.59 -10.55 1.90
CA SER A 163 -18.56 -9.44 1.92
C SER A 163 -18.81 -8.79 0.57
N SER A 164 -17.85 -8.84 -0.34
CA SER A 164 -18.00 -8.38 -1.73
C SER A 164 -19.01 -9.17 -2.55
N LEU A 165 -19.25 -10.43 -2.18
CA LEU A 165 -20.19 -11.35 -2.85
C LEU A 165 -21.48 -11.54 -2.08
N THR A 166 -21.39 -11.69 -0.75
CA THR A 166 -22.53 -12.03 0.10
C THR A 166 -23.19 -10.82 0.74
N GLY A 167 -22.47 -9.69 0.84
CA GLY A 167 -22.89 -8.52 1.62
C GLY A 167 -22.73 -8.67 3.14
N GLU A 168 -22.32 -9.86 3.63
CA GLU A 168 -22.13 -10.13 5.05
C GLU A 168 -20.71 -9.80 5.49
N SER A 169 -20.56 -9.00 6.55
CA SER A 169 -19.25 -8.54 7.04
C SER A 169 -18.48 -9.59 7.88
N LEU A 170 -19.14 -10.69 8.28
CA LEU A 170 -18.51 -11.75 9.05
C LEU A 170 -17.70 -12.67 8.13
N SER A 171 -16.50 -13.02 8.57
CA SER A 171 -15.65 -13.98 7.85
C SER A 171 -16.20 -15.40 7.98
N ALA A 172 -16.32 -16.11 6.86
CA ALA A 172 -16.78 -17.48 6.80
C ALA A 172 -15.61 -18.45 7.09
N GLU A 173 -15.83 -19.40 8.00
CA GLU A 173 -14.91 -20.52 8.21
C GLU A 173 -15.04 -21.53 7.07
N LYS A 174 -13.91 -21.96 6.52
CA LYS A 174 -13.85 -22.84 5.34
C LYS A 174 -13.35 -24.24 5.69
N HIS A 175 -13.83 -25.23 4.96
CA HIS A 175 -13.41 -26.62 5.10
C HIS A 175 -13.42 -27.37 3.75
N THR A 176 -12.86 -28.59 3.67
CA THR A 176 -12.72 -29.35 2.43
C THR A 176 -13.88 -30.32 2.14
N GLY A 177 -14.79 -30.53 3.08
CA GLY A 177 -15.88 -31.52 2.95
C GLY A 177 -16.78 -31.27 1.73
N CYS A 178 -17.26 -32.36 1.09
CA CYS A 178 -18.22 -32.25 0.00
C CYS A 178 -19.60 -31.82 0.53
N LEU A 179 -20.21 -30.85 -0.15
CA LEU A 179 -21.55 -30.36 0.19
C LEU A 179 -22.60 -31.11 -0.67
N ARG A 180 -23.51 -31.83 -0.03
CA ARG A 180 -24.62 -32.49 -0.73
C ARG A 180 -25.87 -31.65 -0.57
N THR A 181 -26.53 -31.35 -1.68
CA THR A 181 -27.80 -30.61 -1.72
C THR A 181 -28.89 -31.45 -2.34
N GLU A 182 -30.07 -31.40 -1.77
CA GLU A 182 -31.27 -32.04 -2.32
C GLU A 182 -31.96 -31.10 -3.32
N GLY A 183 -31.27 -30.82 -4.47
CA GLY A 183 -31.94 -30.22 -5.63
C GLY A 183 -31.89 -28.69 -5.78
N GLU A 184 -31.38 -27.92 -4.81
CA GLU A 184 -31.20 -26.47 -4.96
C GLU A 184 -29.70 -26.07 -5.01
N ARG A 185 -29.36 -25.15 -5.90
CA ARG A 185 -28.00 -24.60 -5.98
C ARG A 185 -27.71 -23.75 -4.74
N LEU A 186 -26.61 -24.06 -4.04
CA LEU A 186 -26.16 -23.28 -2.89
C LEU A 186 -25.75 -21.86 -3.30
N SER A 187 -26.09 -20.89 -2.47
CA SER A 187 -25.56 -19.54 -2.63
C SER A 187 -24.03 -19.52 -2.43
N PRO A 188 -23.29 -18.58 -3.01
CA PRO A 188 -21.83 -18.50 -2.81
C PRO A 188 -21.42 -18.50 -1.33
N GLY A 189 -22.15 -17.79 -0.45
CA GLY A 189 -21.88 -17.75 0.99
C GLY A 189 -22.03 -19.09 1.71
N ASP A 190 -22.88 -19.99 1.21
CA ASP A 190 -23.10 -21.32 1.78
C ASP A 190 -22.11 -22.38 1.28
N GLN A 191 -21.32 -22.06 0.25
CA GLN A 191 -20.31 -22.94 -0.33
C GLN A 191 -19.00 -22.88 0.47
N VAL A 192 -19.02 -23.40 1.70
CA VAL A 192 -17.90 -23.34 2.66
C VAL A 192 -16.66 -24.13 2.24
N ASN A 193 -16.72 -24.91 1.18
CA ASN A 193 -15.59 -25.64 0.58
C ASN A 193 -15.06 -25.00 -0.72
N MET A 194 -15.58 -23.84 -1.07
CA MET A 194 -15.14 -23.01 -2.18
C MET A 194 -14.55 -21.70 -1.67
N VAL A 195 -13.71 -21.08 -2.47
CA VAL A 195 -13.24 -19.71 -2.31
C VAL A 195 -13.48 -18.94 -3.61
N PHE A 196 -13.79 -17.67 -3.50
CA PHE A 196 -14.23 -16.85 -4.62
C PHE A 196 -13.28 -15.69 -4.87
N SER A 197 -13.06 -15.38 -6.14
CA SER A 197 -12.24 -14.26 -6.59
C SER A 197 -12.61 -12.95 -5.88
N GLY A 198 -11.61 -12.16 -5.49
CA GLY A 198 -11.80 -10.87 -4.81
C GLY A 198 -12.15 -10.98 -3.32
N SER A 199 -12.26 -12.18 -2.76
CA SER A 199 -12.46 -12.41 -1.32
C SER A 199 -11.13 -12.31 -0.56
N LEU A 200 -11.18 -11.88 0.71
CA LEU A 200 -10.03 -11.68 1.56
C LEU A 200 -9.83 -12.84 2.52
N VAL A 201 -8.64 -13.43 2.53
CA VAL A 201 -8.23 -14.38 3.57
C VAL A 201 -7.90 -13.62 4.85
N THR A 202 -8.71 -13.80 5.90
CA THR A 202 -8.55 -13.09 7.17
C THR A 202 -7.68 -13.86 8.16
N SER A 203 -7.69 -15.19 8.13
CA SER A 203 -6.78 -16.02 8.94
C SER A 203 -6.54 -17.39 8.32
N GLY A 204 -5.51 -18.10 8.80
CA GLY A 204 -5.16 -19.45 8.38
C GLY A 204 -4.46 -19.53 7.04
N ARG A 205 -4.40 -20.75 6.49
CA ARG A 205 -3.81 -21.05 5.18
C ARG A 205 -4.57 -22.18 4.49
N ALA A 206 -4.54 -22.22 3.16
CA ALA A 206 -5.15 -23.28 2.38
C ALA A 206 -4.45 -23.49 1.03
N ALA A 207 -4.69 -24.66 0.43
CA ALA A 207 -4.44 -24.92 -0.98
C ALA A 207 -5.78 -25.17 -1.69
N ALA A 208 -5.98 -24.52 -2.83
CA ALA A 208 -7.19 -24.67 -3.63
C ALA A 208 -6.85 -24.86 -5.11
N VAL A 209 -7.65 -25.63 -5.84
CA VAL A 209 -7.54 -25.73 -7.28
C VAL A 209 -8.46 -24.70 -7.94
N VAL A 210 -7.93 -23.95 -8.88
CA VAL A 210 -8.68 -22.92 -9.62
C VAL A 210 -9.73 -23.58 -10.51
N THR A 211 -10.98 -23.18 -10.33
CA THR A 211 -12.14 -23.72 -11.07
C THR A 211 -12.66 -22.78 -12.14
N ALA A 212 -12.54 -21.47 -11.93
CA ALA A 212 -12.96 -20.44 -12.89
C ALA A 212 -12.09 -19.20 -12.76
N THR A 213 -11.88 -18.50 -13.88
CA THR A 213 -11.05 -17.27 -13.99
C THR A 213 -11.81 -16.16 -14.71
N GLY A 214 -11.43 -14.92 -14.47
CA GLY A 214 -11.95 -13.73 -15.15
C GLY A 214 -13.46 -13.59 -15.09
N MET A 215 -14.08 -13.39 -16.24
CA MET A 215 -15.53 -13.22 -16.36
C MET A 215 -16.36 -14.47 -16.04
N ASN A 216 -15.72 -15.64 -15.95
CA ASN A 216 -16.38 -16.89 -15.57
C ASN A 216 -16.43 -17.10 -14.05
N THR A 217 -15.83 -16.22 -13.24
CA THR A 217 -15.94 -16.23 -11.77
C THR A 217 -17.32 -15.71 -11.32
N GLU A 218 -17.70 -15.98 -10.06
CA GLU A 218 -18.94 -15.43 -9.49
C GLU A 218 -18.91 -13.89 -9.51
N ILE A 219 -17.77 -13.27 -9.18
CA ILE A 219 -17.62 -11.81 -9.27
C ILE A 219 -17.65 -11.29 -10.71
N GLY A 220 -17.14 -12.07 -11.67
CA GLY A 220 -17.23 -11.79 -13.10
C GLY A 220 -18.69 -11.78 -13.60
N SER A 221 -19.49 -12.70 -13.10
CA SER A 221 -20.94 -12.74 -13.38
C SER A 221 -21.65 -11.47 -12.88
N ILE A 222 -21.32 -11.00 -11.66
CA ILE A 222 -21.83 -9.74 -11.11
C ILE A 222 -21.33 -8.53 -11.94
N ALA A 223 -20.06 -8.51 -12.28
CA ALA A 223 -19.46 -7.44 -13.10
C ALA A 223 -20.13 -7.31 -14.46
N SER A 224 -20.55 -8.42 -15.08
CA SER A 224 -21.30 -8.41 -16.35
C SER A 224 -22.64 -7.69 -16.25
N LEU A 225 -23.29 -7.73 -15.08
CA LEU A 225 -24.54 -7.02 -14.79
C LEU A 225 -24.30 -5.52 -14.51
N MET A 226 -23.12 -5.17 -13.97
CA MET A 226 -22.74 -3.80 -13.60
C MET A 226 -22.10 -2.99 -14.75
N ASN A 227 -21.79 -3.58 -15.89
CA ASN A 227 -21.03 -3.01 -17.00
C ASN A 227 -21.69 -1.83 -17.72
N ARG A 228 -22.70 -1.17 -17.11
CA ARG A 228 -23.35 0.07 -17.58
C ARG A 228 -22.97 1.32 -16.79
N ALA A 229 -22.04 1.21 -15.81
CA ALA A 229 -21.64 2.38 -15.03
C ALA A 229 -20.75 3.31 -15.86
N GLU A 230 -21.22 4.53 -16.10
CA GLU A 230 -20.45 5.60 -16.73
C GLU A 230 -19.18 5.94 -15.94
N VAL A 231 -18.10 6.28 -16.66
CA VAL A 231 -16.86 6.80 -16.04
C VAL A 231 -17.19 8.09 -15.30
N GLN A 232 -17.06 8.08 -13.98
CA GLN A 232 -17.23 9.30 -13.19
C GLN A 232 -16.06 10.27 -13.49
N LYS A 233 -16.41 11.48 -13.92
CA LYS A 233 -15.45 12.57 -14.15
C LYS A 233 -14.76 12.98 -12.86
N THR A 234 -13.50 13.43 -12.96
CA THR A 234 -12.78 14.00 -11.81
C THR A 234 -13.38 15.36 -11.40
N PRO A 235 -13.22 15.80 -10.13
CA PRO A 235 -13.68 17.12 -9.69
C PRO A 235 -13.15 18.26 -10.57
N LEU A 236 -11.91 18.18 -11.02
CA LEU A 236 -11.32 19.15 -11.95
C LEU A 236 -12.02 19.13 -13.31
N GLN A 237 -12.31 17.93 -13.86
CA GLN A 237 -13.04 17.82 -15.12
C GLN A 237 -14.45 18.41 -15.02
N ILE A 238 -15.17 18.17 -13.92
CA ILE A 238 -16.49 18.76 -13.66
C ILE A 238 -16.39 20.29 -13.59
N SER A 239 -15.39 20.80 -12.84
CA SER A 239 -15.17 22.24 -12.72
C SER A 239 -14.82 22.89 -14.06
N LEU A 240 -14.04 22.20 -14.90
CA LEU A 240 -13.69 22.66 -16.24
C LEU A 240 -14.88 22.62 -17.20
N ASP A 241 -15.75 21.61 -17.11
CA ASP A 241 -16.99 21.55 -17.91
C ASP A 241 -17.92 22.73 -17.55
N HIS A 242 -18.10 23.04 -16.26
CA HIS A 242 -18.85 24.21 -15.82
C HIS A 242 -18.23 25.52 -16.30
N PHE A 243 -16.90 25.64 -16.18
CA PHE A 243 -16.17 26.81 -16.66
C PHE A 243 -16.33 26.99 -18.17
N SER A 244 -16.18 25.91 -18.95
CA SER A 244 -16.35 25.91 -20.41
C SER A 244 -17.78 26.31 -20.80
N GLY A 245 -18.79 25.86 -20.05
CA GLY A 245 -20.18 26.26 -20.26
C GLY A 245 -20.42 27.77 -20.06
N HIS A 246 -19.86 28.34 -18.97
CA HIS A 246 -19.96 29.79 -18.71
C HIS A 246 -19.19 30.61 -19.74
N LEU A 247 -18.02 30.12 -20.18
CA LEU A 247 -17.22 30.75 -21.24
C LEU A 247 -17.98 30.77 -22.55
N ALA A 248 -18.59 29.63 -22.95
CA ALA A 248 -19.38 29.50 -24.14
C ALA A 248 -20.58 30.48 -24.16
N LEU A 249 -21.27 30.64 -23.03
CA LEU A 249 -22.34 31.63 -22.85
C LEU A 249 -21.85 33.08 -23.05
N GLY A 250 -20.68 33.40 -22.48
CA GLY A 250 -20.05 34.70 -22.65
C GLY A 250 -19.68 35.00 -24.09
N ILE A 251 -19.07 34.02 -24.78
CA ILE A 251 -18.72 34.12 -26.21
C ILE A 251 -19.97 34.27 -27.06
N MET A 252 -21.01 33.50 -26.79
CA MET A 252 -22.27 33.61 -27.50
C MET A 252 -22.89 35.02 -27.38
N GLY A 253 -22.83 35.62 -26.19
CA GLY A 253 -23.25 37.01 -25.96
C GLY A 253 -22.46 38.02 -26.83
N ILE A 254 -21.14 37.84 -26.95
CA ILE A 254 -20.27 38.67 -27.81
C ILE A 254 -20.63 38.45 -29.27
N CYS A 255 -20.86 37.22 -29.72
CA CYS A 255 -21.23 36.92 -31.09
C CYS A 255 -22.58 37.56 -31.47
N VAL A 256 -23.57 37.51 -30.60
CA VAL A 256 -24.87 38.18 -30.78
C VAL A 256 -24.71 39.69 -30.92
N LEU A 257 -23.83 40.29 -30.07
CA LEU A 257 -23.54 41.73 -30.11
C LEU A 257 -22.84 42.11 -31.41
N VAL A 258 -21.84 41.36 -31.84
CA VAL A 258 -21.13 41.60 -33.12
C VAL A 258 -22.10 41.44 -34.30
N PHE A 259 -22.91 40.38 -34.29
CA PHE A 259 -23.98 40.18 -35.33
C PHE A 259 -24.93 41.38 -35.38
N GLY A 260 -25.44 41.83 -34.25
CA GLY A 260 -26.32 43.00 -34.17
C GLY A 260 -25.67 44.29 -34.68
N LEU A 261 -24.39 44.50 -34.40
CA LEU A 261 -23.62 45.64 -34.91
C LEU A 261 -23.42 45.59 -36.41
N SER A 262 -23.10 44.44 -36.99
CA SER A 262 -22.96 44.25 -38.43
C SER A 262 -24.29 44.48 -39.18
N VAL A 263 -25.39 43.96 -38.64
CA VAL A 263 -26.73 44.23 -39.19
C VAL A 263 -27.12 45.71 -39.10
N TYR A 264 -26.79 46.37 -37.96
CA TYR A 264 -27.01 47.82 -37.83
C TYR A 264 -26.24 48.65 -38.85
N ARG A 265 -25.04 48.21 -39.21
CA ARG A 265 -24.18 48.80 -40.29
C ARG A 265 -24.70 48.50 -41.69
N LYS A 266 -25.83 47.79 -41.83
CA LYS A 266 -26.44 47.40 -43.11
C LYS A 266 -25.59 46.42 -43.92
N GLU A 267 -24.74 45.64 -43.28
CA GLU A 267 -24.09 44.50 -43.92
C GLU A 267 -25.14 43.43 -44.26
N PRO A 268 -24.94 42.64 -45.33
CA PRO A 268 -25.83 41.53 -45.63
C PRO A 268 -25.97 40.62 -44.39
N VAL A 269 -27.22 40.29 -44.02
CA VAL A 269 -27.54 39.52 -42.83
C VAL A 269 -26.79 38.19 -42.81
N LEU A 270 -26.58 37.59 -43.96
CA LEU A 270 -25.88 36.34 -44.12
C LEU A 270 -24.38 36.46 -43.80
N ASP A 271 -23.73 37.50 -44.32
CA ASP A 271 -22.31 37.76 -44.07
C ASP A 271 -22.07 38.10 -42.61
N ALA A 272 -22.94 38.89 -42.02
CA ALA A 272 -22.94 39.18 -40.59
C ALA A 272 -23.08 37.90 -39.73
N LEU A 273 -23.97 36.97 -40.12
CA LEU A 273 -24.15 35.69 -39.42
C LEU A 273 -22.91 34.79 -39.55
N MET A 274 -22.37 34.69 -40.77
CA MET A 274 -21.15 33.91 -41.03
C MET A 274 -19.94 34.44 -40.24
N PHE A 275 -19.79 35.77 -40.16
CA PHE A 275 -18.75 36.40 -39.35
C PHE A 275 -18.91 36.13 -37.86
N ALA A 276 -20.12 36.23 -37.31
CA ALA A 276 -20.40 35.92 -35.91
C ALA A 276 -20.13 34.44 -35.56
N VAL A 277 -20.49 33.54 -36.51
CA VAL A 277 -20.20 32.11 -36.37
C VAL A 277 -18.69 31.82 -36.42
N ALA A 278 -17.96 32.42 -37.37
CA ALA A 278 -16.52 32.29 -37.48
C ALA A 278 -15.81 32.79 -36.19
N LEU A 279 -16.31 33.89 -35.60
CA LEU A 279 -15.84 34.41 -34.33
C LEU A 279 -16.11 33.42 -33.20
N ALA A 280 -17.29 32.80 -33.14
CA ALA A 280 -17.61 31.80 -32.12
C ALA A 280 -16.64 30.62 -32.15
N VAL A 281 -16.33 30.13 -33.37
CA VAL A 281 -15.34 29.05 -33.59
C VAL A 281 -13.96 29.42 -33.06
N ALA A 282 -13.46 30.58 -33.53
CA ALA A 282 -12.10 31.03 -33.14
C ALA A 282 -11.97 31.30 -31.64
N ALA A 283 -13.07 31.56 -30.95
CA ALA A 283 -13.14 31.94 -29.56
C ALA A 283 -13.05 30.77 -28.57
N ILE A 284 -13.44 29.55 -29.00
CA ILE A 284 -13.60 28.41 -28.11
C ILE A 284 -12.33 27.60 -28.05
N PRO A 285 -11.83 27.32 -26.82
CA PRO A 285 -10.66 26.47 -26.62
C PRO A 285 -11.03 24.97 -26.70
N GLU A 286 -11.16 24.43 -27.92
CA GLU A 286 -11.56 23.03 -28.17
C GLU A 286 -10.62 22.00 -27.53
N ALA A 287 -9.34 22.34 -27.38
CA ALA A 287 -8.32 21.44 -26.84
C ALA A 287 -8.28 21.36 -25.31
N LEU A 288 -9.16 22.07 -24.57
CA LEU A 288 -9.04 22.22 -23.13
C LEU A 288 -9.09 20.88 -22.37
N SER A 289 -10.11 20.07 -22.63
CA SER A 289 -10.29 18.75 -21.98
C SER A 289 -9.18 17.77 -22.35
N SER A 290 -8.76 17.78 -23.63
CA SER A 290 -7.68 16.91 -24.11
C SER A 290 -6.33 17.25 -23.50
N ILE A 291 -6.01 18.53 -23.35
CA ILE A 291 -4.74 18.98 -22.75
C ILE A 291 -4.68 18.58 -21.27
N VAL A 292 -5.78 18.73 -20.52
CA VAL A 292 -5.83 18.31 -19.12
C VAL A 292 -5.53 16.82 -18.98
N THR A 293 -6.19 15.99 -19.78
CA THR A 293 -5.96 14.53 -19.78
C THR A 293 -4.52 14.17 -20.14
N ILE A 294 -3.93 14.83 -21.13
CA ILE A 294 -2.53 14.62 -21.53
C ILE A 294 -1.57 15.01 -20.39
N VAL A 295 -1.78 16.17 -19.78
CA VAL A 295 -0.90 16.64 -18.68
C VAL A 295 -1.02 15.71 -17.46
N GLN A 296 -2.22 15.22 -17.15
CA GLN A 296 -2.42 14.21 -16.09
C GLN A 296 -1.70 12.91 -16.44
N ALA A 297 -1.85 12.38 -17.68
CA ALA A 297 -1.18 11.15 -18.10
C ALA A 297 0.35 11.28 -18.10
N MET A 298 0.91 12.43 -18.51
CA MET A 298 2.34 12.69 -18.42
C MET A 298 2.81 12.78 -16.97
N GLY A 299 1.98 13.36 -16.10
CA GLY A 299 2.25 13.46 -14.67
C GLY A 299 2.31 12.08 -14.01
N THR A 300 1.32 11.21 -14.28
CA THR A 300 1.29 9.84 -13.77
C THR A 300 2.48 9.01 -14.26
N GLN A 301 2.83 9.12 -15.53
CA GLN A 301 4.01 8.44 -16.07
C GLN A 301 5.31 8.87 -15.38
N LYS A 302 5.44 10.17 -15.07
CA LYS A 302 6.58 10.67 -14.30
C LYS A 302 6.59 10.14 -12.87
N MET A 303 5.43 10.12 -12.18
CA MET A 303 5.30 9.58 -10.83
C MET A 303 5.67 8.09 -10.79
N ALA A 304 5.21 7.30 -11.77
CA ALA A 304 5.55 5.88 -11.86
C ALA A 304 7.06 5.63 -12.02
N ARG A 305 7.77 6.46 -12.80
CA ARG A 305 9.25 6.41 -12.89
C ARG A 305 9.96 6.74 -11.58
N GLU A 306 9.28 7.46 -10.70
CA GLU A 306 9.75 7.83 -9.36
C GLU A 306 9.14 6.90 -8.29
N HIS A 307 8.76 5.66 -8.64
CA HIS A 307 8.22 4.61 -7.77
C HIS A 307 6.83 4.88 -7.17
N ALA A 308 6.09 5.88 -7.64
CA ALA A 308 4.70 6.14 -7.23
C ALA A 308 3.74 5.72 -8.35
N ILE A 309 3.12 4.54 -8.20
CA ILE A 309 2.17 3.98 -9.18
C ILE A 309 0.77 4.48 -8.84
N ILE A 310 0.17 5.24 -9.74
CA ILE A 310 -1.17 5.79 -9.57
C ILE A 310 -2.20 4.86 -10.21
N LYS A 311 -3.18 4.39 -9.42
CA LYS A 311 -4.29 3.55 -9.89
C LYS A 311 -5.49 4.39 -10.35
N ASP A 312 -5.73 5.54 -9.71
CA ASP A 312 -6.83 6.45 -10.04
C ASP A 312 -6.29 7.84 -10.38
N LEU A 313 -6.65 8.36 -11.55
CA LEU A 313 -6.25 9.72 -11.98
C LEU A 313 -6.71 10.83 -11.03
N LYS A 314 -7.80 10.61 -10.28
CA LYS A 314 -8.25 11.54 -9.25
C LYS A 314 -7.19 11.75 -8.17
N ALA A 315 -6.40 10.72 -7.86
CA ALA A 315 -5.34 10.81 -6.88
C ALA A 315 -4.24 11.79 -7.27
N VAL A 316 -3.97 12.00 -8.56
CA VAL A 316 -2.96 12.98 -9.03
C VAL A 316 -3.35 14.40 -8.64
N GLU A 317 -4.63 14.72 -8.77
CA GLU A 317 -5.17 16.02 -8.39
C GLU A 317 -5.13 16.20 -6.87
N SER A 318 -5.65 15.22 -6.13
CA SER A 318 -5.67 15.22 -4.67
C SER A 318 -4.26 15.29 -4.07
N LEU A 319 -3.26 14.59 -4.67
CA LEU A 319 -1.86 14.67 -4.26
C LEU A 319 -1.29 16.09 -4.34
N GLY A 320 -1.67 16.85 -5.36
CA GLY A 320 -1.27 18.25 -5.49
C GLY A 320 -1.85 19.15 -4.39
N CYS A 321 -3.00 18.77 -3.84
CA CYS A 321 -3.74 19.52 -2.83
C CYS A 321 -3.57 18.97 -1.41
N VAL A 322 -2.83 17.87 -1.22
CA VAL A 322 -2.66 17.23 0.09
C VAL A 322 -2.13 18.19 1.13
N SER A 323 -2.76 18.22 2.29
CA SER A 323 -2.41 19.08 3.42
C SER A 323 -2.07 18.29 4.69
N VAL A 324 -2.53 17.02 4.78
CA VAL A 324 -2.23 16.12 5.90
C VAL A 324 -1.86 14.74 5.36
N ILE A 325 -0.78 14.18 5.87
CA ILE A 325 -0.39 12.79 5.61
C ILE A 325 -0.45 12.03 6.93
N CYS A 326 -1.40 11.09 7.03
CA CYS A 326 -1.51 10.12 8.10
C CYS A 326 -0.67 8.90 7.73
N SER A 327 0.48 8.74 8.34
CA SER A 327 1.41 7.67 7.99
C SER A 327 1.44 6.57 9.02
N ASP A 328 1.28 5.32 8.59
CA ASP A 328 1.67 4.19 9.43
C ASP A 328 3.18 4.25 9.70
N LYS A 329 3.60 3.74 10.86
CA LYS A 329 5.01 3.72 11.26
C LYS A 329 5.76 2.64 10.49
N THR A 330 5.28 1.38 10.63
CA THR A 330 5.99 0.16 10.23
C THR A 330 6.04 0.04 8.71
N GLY A 331 7.20 -0.29 8.16
CA GLY A 331 7.39 -0.49 6.72
C GLY A 331 7.38 0.80 5.88
N THR A 332 6.76 1.89 6.34
CA THR A 332 6.67 3.17 5.62
C THR A 332 7.73 4.16 6.10
N LEU A 333 7.66 4.54 7.38
CA LEU A 333 8.60 5.48 8.02
C LEU A 333 9.85 4.76 8.53
N THR A 334 9.71 3.47 8.84
CA THR A 334 10.78 2.59 9.32
C THR A 334 11.07 1.49 8.30
N GLN A 335 12.16 0.75 8.53
CA GLN A 335 12.67 -0.24 7.56
C GLN A 335 11.94 -1.58 7.62
N ASN A 336 11.01 -1.78 8.58
CA ASN A 336 10.32 -3.04 8.87
C ASN A 336 11.31 -4.18 9.17
N ARG A 337 12.40 -3.87 9.86
CA ARG A 337 13.36 -4.86 10.34
C ARG A 337 13.83 -4.45 11.73
N MET A 338 14.04 -5.42 12.61
CA MET A 338 14.62 -5.14 13.91
C MET A 338 16.14 -5.08 13.80
N GLU A 339 16.74 -4.11 14.46
CA GLU A 339 18.20 -3.99 14.62
C GLU A 339 18.55 -3.83 16.11
N THR A 340 19.67 -4.42 16.52
CA THR A 340 20.22 -4.20 17.86
C THR A 340 20.99 -2.88 17.86
N GLU A 341 20.50 -1.92 18.66
CA GLU A 341 21.12 -0.58 18.77
C GLU A 341 22.19 -0.55 19.87
N ALA A 342 21.92 -1.23 21.00
CA ALA A 342 22.83 -1.25 22.13
C ALA A 342 22.74 -2.56 22.91
N VAL A 343 23.83 -2.89 23.65
CA VAL A 343 23.89 -3.99 24.59
C VAL A 343 24.40 -3.50 25.95
N TYR A 344 23.94 -4.13 27.01
CA TYR A 344 24.40 -3.85 28.37
C TYR A 344 24.95 -5.13 28.99
N ILE A 345 26.24 -5.16 29.22
CA ILE A 345 26.96 -6.31 29.80
C ILE A 345 27.81 -5.82 30.97
N ASN A 346 27.62 -6.42 32.14
CA ASN A 346 28.43 -6.16 33.33
C ASN A 346 28.61 -4.65 33.67
N GLY A 347 27.51 -3.89 33.66
CA GLY A 347 27.53 -2.48 34.03
C GLY A 347 27.99 -1.53 32.88
N ARG A 348 28.16 -2.04 31.67
CA ARG A 348 28.61 -1.26 30.51
C ARG A 348 27.57 -1.26 29.41
N GLU A 349 27.17 -0.07 28.98
CA GLU A 349 26.43 0.14 27.75
C GLU A 349 27.40 0.22 26.56
N MET A 350 27.10 -0.48 25.46
CA MET A 350 27.96 -0.58 24.29
C MET A 350 27.07 -0.63 23.02
N GLU A 351 27.50 0.06 22.01
CA GLU A 351 26.97 -0.11 20.63
C GLU A 351 27.59 -1.37 19.98
N THR A 352 27.05 -1.81 18.85
CA THR A 352 27.48 -3.05 18.18
C THR A 352 28.98 -3.05 17.83
N ASP A 353 29.53 -1.92 17.39
CA ASP A 353 30.96 -1.79 17.06
C ASP A 353 31.84 -1.90 18.30
N GLN A 354 31.44 -1.31 19.41
CA GLN A 354 32.12 -1.42 20.71
C GLN A 354 32.02 -2.84 21.27
N LEU A 355 30.90 -3.54 21.05
CA LEU A 355 30.74 -4.94 21.40
C LEU A 355 31.76 -5.82 20.68
N LYS A 356 32.02 -5.55 19.38
CA LYS A 356 33.03 -6.27 18.59
C LYS A 356 34.43 -6.15 19.23
N GLU A 357 34.84 -4.94 19.60
CA GLU A 357 36.13 -4.71 20.25
C GLU A 357 36.20 -5.39 21.64
N TYR A 358 35.10 -5.27 22.39
CA TYR A 358 34.99 -5.88 23.71
C TYR A 358 35.03 -7.41 23.65
N ALA A 359 34.35 -8.03 22.72
CA ALA A 359 34.37 -9.48 22.47
C ALA A 359 35.76 -9.95 22.00
N GLY A 360 36.40 -9.18 21.10
CA GLY A 360 37.74 -9.43 20.57
C GLY A 360 38.82 -9.40 21.65
N SER A 361 38.61 -8.74 22.80
CA SER A 361 39.51 -8.75 23.95
C SER A 361 39.47 -10.06 24.75
N GLY A 362 38.71 -11.07 24.34
CA GLY A 362 38.67 -12.41 24.94
C GLY A 362 37.91 -12.51 26.26
N LYS A 363 37.11 -11.53 26.62
CA LYS A 363 36.34 -11.51 27.86
C LYS A 363 35.21 -12.53 27.87
N LYS A 364 35.12 -13.30 28.95
CA LYS A 364 34.17 -14.42 29.13
C LYS A 364 32.71 -13.95 29.15
N ASP A 365 32.44 -12.78 29.76
CA ASP A 365 31.09 -12.20 29.83
C ASP A 365 30.51 -11.88 28.44
N ALA A 366 31.31 -11.23 27.57
CA ALA A 366 30.91 -10.98 26.20
C ALA A 366 30.69 -12.29 25.39
N LYS A 367 31.60 -13.28 25.58
CA LYS A 367 31.49 -14.57 24.89
C LYS A 367 30.21 -15.32 25.29
N LEU A 368 29.90 -15.39 26.59
CA LEU A 368 28.68 -16.06 27.07
C LEU A 368 27.42 -15.33 26.64
N PHE A 369 27.42 -13.99 26.60
CA PHE A 369 26.31 -13.20 26.10
C PHE A 369 26.05 -13.48 24.60
N LEU A 370 27.10 -13.46 23.76
CA LEU A 370 27.00 -13.78 22.34
C LEU A 370 26.56 -15.22 22.09
N MET A 371 27.07 -16.18 22.92
CA MET A 371 26.60 -17.56 22.86
C MET A 371 25.11 -17.67 23.20
N ALA A 372 24.64 -16.99 24.24
CA ALA A 372 23.22 -16.96 24.59
C ALA A 372 22.34 -16.40 23.44
N ALA A 373 22.79 -15.33 22.83
CA ALA A 373 22.07 -14.71 21.68
C ALA A 373 22.05 -15.59 20.42
N ALA A 374 23.15 -16.34 20.16
CA ALA A 374 23.28 -17.21 18.99
C ALA A 374 22.57 -18.55 19.15
N LEU A 375 22.67 -19.16 20.36
CA LEU A 375 22.19 -20.52 20.60
C LEU A 375 20.73 -20.56 21.03
N ASN A 376 20.26 -19.57 21.78
CA ASN A 376 18.84 -19.41 22.10
C ASN A 376 18.12 -18.61 20.98
N ASN A 377 18.12 -19.18 19.79
CA ASN A 377 17.63 -18.55 18.56
C ASN A 377 17.27 -19.65 17.55
N ASN A 378 16.09 -19.53 16.91
CA ASN A 378 15.54 -20.52 15.97
C ASN A 378 15.73 -20.11 14.50
N THR A 379 16.28 -18.92 14.23
CA THR A 379 16.53 -18.44 12.87
C THR A 379 17.50 -19.35 12.11
N SER A 380 17.15 -19.75 10.90
CA SER A 380 18.00 -20.58 10.02
C SER A 380 18.61 -19.73 8.90
N PRO A 381 19.93 -19.77 8.70
CA PRO A 381 20.62 -18.99 7.65
C PRO A 381 20.32 -19.42 6.22
N SER A 382 19.74 -20.62 6.01
CA SER A 382 19.38 -21.14 4.68
C SER A 382 18.06 -20.61 4.11
N ALA A 383 17.24 -19.99 4.95
CA ALA A 383 16.07 -19.21 4.51
C ALA A 383 16.56 -17.77 4.36
N GLY A 384 16.48 -17.18 3.17
CA GLY A 384 16.96 -15.82 2.93
C GLY A 384 16.49 -14.83 4.03
N ASP A 385 17.09 -13.64 4.12
CA ASP A 385 16.90 -12.62 5.19
C ASP A 385 15.44 -12.26 5.57
N LYS A 386 14.44 -12.91 4.97
CA LYS A 386 13.01 -12.65 5.15
C LYS A 386 12.25 -13.73 5.94
N GLU A 387 12.86 -14.88 6.26
CA GLU A 387 12.18 -15.96 6.98
C GLU A 387 12.75 -16.12 8.39
N GLY A 388 12.05 -15.62 9.40
CA GLY A 388 12.38 -15.75 10.82
C GLY A 388 11.72 -14.67 11.67
N ASP A 389 11.67 -14.88 12.97
CA ASP A 389 11.23 -13.84 13.91
C ASP A 389 12.16 -12.62 13.82
N PRO A 390 11.64 -11.39 13.62
CA PRO A 390 12.48 -10.19 13.44
C PRO A 390 13.44 -9.92 14.61
N VAL A 391 13.05 -10.29 15.84
CA VAL A 391 13.87 -10.14 17.04
C VAL A 391 15.04 -11.15 17.02
N GLU A 392 14.78 -12.37 16.59
CA GLU A 392 15.80 -13.40 16.46
C GLU A 392 16.79 -13.09 15.33
N LEU A 393 16.32 -12.53 14.22
CA LEU A 393 17.17 -12.02 13.12
C LEU A 393 18.07 -10.88 13.61
N ALA A 394 17.53 -9.93 14.37
CA ALA A 394 18.33 -8.84 14.95
C ALA A 394 19.48 -9.34 15.84
N LEU A 395 19.19 -10.34 16.68
CA LEU A 395 20.22 -10.99 17.52
C LEU A 395 21.25 -11.75 16.69
N PHE A 396 20.81 -12.44 15.66
CA PHE A 396 21.70 -13.16 14.73
C PHE A 396 22.68 -12.20 14.04
N HIS A 397 22.19 -11.10 13.47
CA HIS A 397 23.03 -10.07 12.86
C HIS A 397 23.96 -9.38 13.86
N MET A 398 23.51 -9.11 15.08
CA MET A 398 24.34 -8.58 16.17
C MET A 398 25.53 -9.51 16.46
N VAL A 399 25.29 -10.82 16.56
CA VAL A 399 26.35 -11.80 16.81
C VAL A 399 27.35 -11.84 15.67
N GLN A 400 26.89 -11.80 14.42
CA GLN A 400 27.78 -11.73 13.23
C GLN A 400 28.60 -10.43 13.21
N ALA A 401 27.98 -9.29 13.48
CA ALA A 401 28.65 -7.99 13.53
C ALA A 401 29.72 -7.93 14.65
N ALA A 402 29.46 -8.61 15.77
CA ALA A 402 30.43 -8.76 16.84
C ALA A 402 31.60 -9.71 16.48
N GLY A 403 31.61 -10.30 15.30
CA GLY A 403 32.69 -11.14 14.79
C GLY A 403 32.59 -12.64 15.17
N ALA A 404 31.44 -13.07 15.74
CA ALA A 404 31.17 -14.48 15.97
C ALA A 404 30.35 -15.07 14.80
N VAL A 405 30.49 -16.36 14.54
CA VAL A 405 29.77 -17.09 13.49
C VAL A 405 28.71 -17.96 14.17
N PRO A 406 27.41 -17.57 14.13
CA PRO A 406 26.35 -18.29 14.84
C PRO A 406 26.25 -19.78 14.45
N GLU A 407 26.46 -20.11 13.17
CA GLU A 407 26.42 -21.48 12.66
C GLU A 407 27.53 -22.35 13.28
N GLN A 408 28.74 -21.81 13.38
CA GLN A 408 29.84 -22.52 14.03
C GLN A 408 29.56 -22.74 15.53
N LEU A 409 28.97 -21.73 16.21
CA LEU A 409 28.58 -21.88 17.60
C LEU A 409 27.55 -22.99 17.79
N ARG A 410 26.55 -23.09 16.87
CA ARG A 410 25.54 -24.14 16.93
C ARG A 410 26.10 -25.54 16.64
N LEU A 411 27.07 -25.65 15.74
CA LEU A 411 27.77 -26.92 15.47
C LEU A 411 28.62 -27.36 16.64
N CYS A 412 29.33 -26.41 17.28
CA CYS A 412 30.18 -26.73 18.45
C CYS A 412 29.37 -26.95 19.72
N CYS A 413 28.16 -26.42 19.83
CA CYS A 413 27.33 -26.49 21.04
C CYS A 413 25.94 -27.00 20.66
N PRO A 414 25.77 -28.31 20.41
CA PRO A 414 24.50 -28.87 19.94
C PRO A 414 23.39 -28.68 20.96
N ARG A 415 22.18 -28.36 20.44
CA ARG A 415 20.97 -28.22 21.27
C ARG A 415 20.50 -29.60 21.76
N LYS A 416 20.32 -29.74 23.04
CA LYS A 416 19.83 -30.95 23.71
C LYS A 416 18.35 -30.85 24.08
N GLY A 417 17.86 -29.62 24.31
CA GLY A 417 16.48 -29.40 24.70
C GLY A 417 16.04 -27.95 24.51
N GLU A 418 14.74 -27.77 24.51
CA GLU A 418 14.12 -26.45 24.35
C GLU A 418 12.81 -26.36 25.14
N ILE A 419 12.57 -25.19 25.75
CA ILE A 419 11.27 -24.77 26.24
C ILE A 419 10.89 -23.56 25.35
N PRO A 420 9.93 -23.70 24.43
CA PRO A 420 9.58 -22.66 23.49
C PRO A 420 9.12 -21.37 24.17
N PHE A 421 9.17 -20.26 23.42
CA PHE A 421 8.60 -19.00 23.88
C PHE A 421 7.11 -19.15 24.17
N ASP A 422 6.71 -18.62 25.31
CA ASP A 422 5.31 -18.53 25.71
C ASP A 422 5.00 -17.11 26.19
N SER A 423 3.90 -16.55 25.73
CA SER A 423 3.51 -15.15 25.99
C SER A 423 3.14 -14.89 27.47
N ALA A 424 2.65 -15.91 28.18
CA ALA A 424 2.35 -15.80 29.61
C ALA A 424 3.64 -15.87 30.44
N ARG A 425 4.58 -16.75 30.06
CA ARG A 425 5.90 -16.86 30.66
C ARG A 425 6.85 -15.74 30.26
N LYS A 426 6.68 -15.13 29.10
CA LYS A 426 7.51 -14.08 28.48
C LYS A 426 8.99 -14.44 28.33
N ARG A 427 9.31 -15.73 28.14
CA ARG A 427 10.69 -16.21 28.01
C ARG A 427 10.78 -17.49 27.21
N MET A 428 11.95 -17.75 26.66
CA MET A 428 12.35 -18.94 25.92
C MET A 428 13.65 -19.50 26.50
N THR A 429 13.78 -20.82 26.53
CA THR A 429 14.94 -21.51 27.11
C THR A 429 15.46 -22.57 26.16
N THR A 430 16.77 -22.66 25.99
CA THR A 430 17.45 -23.72 25.24
C THR A 430 18.57 -24.31 26.06
N ILE A 431 18.81 -25.62 25.96
CA ILE A 431 19.87 -26.35 26.66
C ILE A 431 20.87 -26.84 25.61
N HIS A 432 22.14 -26.59 25.88
CA HIS A 432 23.25 -26.89 24.97
C HIS A 432 24.40 -27.59 25.72
N GLU A 433 25.13 -28.42 24.97
CA GLU A 433 26.38 -28.98 25.46
C GLU A 433 27.53 -28.05 25.12
N VAL A 434 28.20 -27.49 26.11
CA VAL A 434 29.33 -26.56 25.96
C VAL A 434 30.53 -27.11 26.71
N GLN A 435 31.58 -27.52 25.99
CA GLN A 435 32.80 -28.09 26.55
C GLN A 435 32.55 -29.29 27.49
N GLY A 436 31.55 -30.11 27.20
CA GLY A 436 31.18 -31.29 28.00
C GLY A 436 30.27 -31.03 29.18
N GLU A 437 29.87 -29.79 29.43
CA GLU A 437 28.87 -29.42 30.43
C GLU A 437 27.55 -28.97 29.79
N GLU A 438 26.43 -29.29 30.43
CA GLU A 438 25.13 -28.78 29.98
C GLU A 438 24.91 -27.37 30.51
N ILE A 439 24.72 -26.41 29.58
CA ILE A 439 24.40 -25.03 29.89
C ILE A 439 23.02 -24.72 29.31
N MET A 440 22.18 -24.18 30.18
CA MET A 440 20.89 -23.63 29.84
C MET A 440 21.04 -22.12 29.57
N PHE A 441 20.55 -21.67 28.42
CA PHE A 441 20.42 -20.25 28.05
C PHE A 441 18.95 -19.85 28.03
N VAL A 442 18.67 -18.73 28.70
CA VAL A 442 17.31 -18.17 28.78
C VAL A 442 17.31 -16.75 28.22
N LYS A 443 16.36 -16.44 27.32
CA LYS A 443 16.08 -15.07 26.88
C LYS A 443 14.65 -14.70 27.24
N GLY A 444 14.39 -13.45 27.58
CA GLY A 444 13.05 -13.02 27.95
C GLY A 444 12.94 -11.55 28.33
N ALA A 445 11.75 -11.18 28.81
CA ALA A 445 11.48 -9.84 29.31
C ALA A 445 12.36 -9.53 30.54
N PRO A 446 13.00 -8.34 30.59
CA PRO A 446 13.96 -8.01 31.65
C PRO A 446 13.38 -8.09 33.06
N ASP A 447 12.15 -7.64 33.26
CA ASP A 447 11.42 -7.71 34.54
C ASP A 447 11.26 -9.16 35.03
N VAL A 448 10.77 -10.03 34.17
CA VAL A 448 10.53 -11.44 34.49
C VAL A 448 11.82 -12.22 34.68
N LEU A 449 12.82 -11.99 33.82
CA LEU A 449 14.06 -12.76 33.89
C LEU A 449 14.92 -12.36 35.09
N LEU A 450 14.96 -11.07 35.44
CA LEU A 450 15.73 -10.56 36.54
C LEU A 450 15.25 -11.10 37.91
N GLU A 451 13.95 -11.35 38.07
CA GLU A 451 13.39 -11.97 39.30
C GLU A 451 13.91 -13.40 39.53
N ARG A 452 14.23 -14.12 38.45
CA ARG A 452 14.74 -15.50 38.48
C ARG A 452 16.26 -15.59 38.56
N CYS A 453 16.96 -14.44 38.50
CA CYS A 453 18.40 -14.35 38.61
C CYS A 453 18.81 -14.11 40.08
N THR A 454 19.68 -14.97 40.60
CA THR A 454 20.32 -14.83 41.92
C THR A 454 21.77 -14.38 41.81
N ARG A 455 22.37 -14.55 40.64
CA ARG A 455 23.77 -14.25 40.33
C ARG A 455 23.89 -13.37 39.09
N ILE A 456 25.04 -12.73 38.95
CA ILE A 456 25.46 -11.96 37.77
C ILE A 456 26.82 -12.44 37.29
N ILE A 457 27.08 -12.37 35.99
CA ILE A 457 28.37 -12.76 35.40
C ILE A 457 29.54 -11.99 36.04
N ASN A 458 30.65 -12.70 36.30
CA ASN A 458 31.88 -12.11 36.81
C ASN A 458 33.04 -12.40 35.85
N PRO A 459 33.50 -11.45 35.03
CA PRO A 459 34.53 -11.68 34.01
C PRO A 459 35.88 -12.14 34.57
N ALA A 460 36.16 -11.93 35.85
CA ALA A 460 37.39 -12.31 36.49
C ALA A 460 37.43 -13.77 37.02
N GLY A 461 36.30 -14.49 36.96
CA GLY A 461 36.21 -15.87 37.44
C GLY A 461 36.84 -16.90 36.50
N VAL A 462 37.24 -18.05 37.03
CA VAL A 462 37.93 -19.13 36.30
C VAL A 462 36.95 -20.13 35.68
N ASP A 463 35.76 -20.29 36.29
CA ASP A 463 34.75 -21.27 35.92
C ASP A 463 34.23 -21.07 34.49
N LEU A 464 33.53 -22.07 33.94
CA LEU A 464 32.89 -21.99 32.61
C LEU A 464 31.82 -20.89 32.59
N VAL A 465 31.03 -20.76 33.67
CA VAL A 465 30.07 -19.66 33.92
C VAL A 465 30.48 -18.91 35.18
N PRO A 466 31.48 -18.02 35.09
CA PRO A 466 31.96 -17.32 36.27
C PRO A 466 30.92 -16.32 36.76
N SER A 467 30.54 -16.41 38.02
CA SER A 467 29.43 -15.60 38.56
C SER A 467 29.70 -15.14 40.00
N ARG A 468 29.05 -14.05 40.38
CA ARG A 468 28.96 -13.57 41.77
C ARG A 468 27.49 -13.34 42.14
N GLN A 469 27.21 -13.18 43.41
CA GLN A 469 25.86 -12.82 43.88
C GLN A 469 25.39 -11.52 43.25
N LEU A 470 24.14 -11.49 42.81
CA LEU A 470 23.47 -10.31 42.29
C LEU A 470 23.07 -9.39 43.43
N SER A 471 23.76 -8.27 43.58
CA SER A 471 23.48 -7.31 44.64
C SER A 471 22.24 -6.45 44.34
N ALA A 472 21.67 -5.79 45.35
CA ALA A 472 20.56 -4.85 45.15
C ALA A 472 20.96 -3.66 44.26
N SER A 473 22.23 -3.23 44.31
CA SER A 473 22.75 -2.17 43.43
C SER A 473 22.85 -2.61 41.98
N ASP A 474 23.26 -3.86 41.69
CA ASP A 474 23.28 -4.41 40.35
C ASP A 474 21.86 -4.48 39.76
N ARG A 475 20.91 -4.99 40.57
CA ARG A 475 19.50 -5.08 40.17
C ARG A 475 18.92 -3.71 39.86
N ALA A 476 19.21 -2.69 40.68
CA ALA A 476 18.76 -1.32 40.44
C ALA A 476 19.39 -0.73 39.16
N ALA A 477 20.69 -0.96 38.92
CA ALA A 477 21.37 -0.50 37.72
C ALA A 477 20.78 -1.12 36.44
N ILE A 478 20.49 -2.44 36.45
CA ILE A 478 19.87 -3.14 35.31
C ILE A 478 18.46 -2.60 35.05
N LEU A 479 17.64 -2.39 36.08
CA LEU A 479 16.28 -1.86 35.94
C LEU A 479 16.29 -0.40 35.45
N ASN A 480 17.22 0.42 35.94
CA ASN A 480 17.37 1.79 35.44
C ASN A 480 17.76 1.82 33.97
N GLN A 481 18.69 0.96 33.55
CA GLN A 481 19.07 0.85 32.11
C GLN A 481 17.88 0.39 31.25
N ASN A 482 17.12 -0.60 31.75
CA ASN A 482 15.89 -1.04 31.07
C ASN A 482 14.87 0.12 30.92
N GLN A 483 14.67 0.91 31.99
CA GLN A 483 13.76 2.04 31.96
C GLN A 483 14.26 3.14 31.03
N GLU A 484 15.54 3.49 31.05
CA GLU A 484 16.11 4.49 30.13
C GLU A 484 15.93 4.09 28.69
N TRP A 485 16.26 2.87 28.31
CA TRP A 485 16.11 2.36 26.97
C TRP A 485 14.62 2.25 26.53
N SER A 486 13.74 1.88 27.47
CA SER A 486 12.29 1.88 27.22
C SER A 486 11.76 3.28 26.92
N LEU A 487 12.27 4.32 27.59
CA LEU A 487 11.94 5.72 27.31
C LEU A 487 12.47 6.18 25.93
N ARG A 488 13.57 5.60 25.47
CA ARG A 488 14.11 5.79 24.12
C ARG A 488 13.34 5.02 23.03
N GLY A 489 12.31 4.24 23.43
CA GLY A 489 11.46 3.46 22.54
C GLY A 489 12.08 2.14 22.07
N LEU A 490 13.14 1.66 22.74
CA LEU A 490 13.78 0.41 22.39
C LEU A 490 13.02 -0.78 23.00
N ARG A 491 13.02 -1.89 22.29
CA ARG A 491 12.57 -3.19 22.78
C ARG A 491 13.73 -3.91 23.40
N ILE A 492 13.60 -4.32 24.67
CA ILE A 492 14.70 -4.87 25.44
C ILE A 492 14.47 -6.36 25.68
N LEU A 493 15.51 -7.15 25.45
CA LEU A 493 15.61 -8.57 25.85
C LEU A 493 16.73 -8.76 26.83
N ALA A 494 16.44 -9.49 27.91
CA ALA A 494 17.43 -9.95 28.89
C ALA A 494 17.89 -11.35 28.52
N PHE A 495 19.15 -11.63 28.88
CA PHE A 495 19.81 -12.93 28.74
C PHE A 495 20.35 -13.41 30.07
N ALA A 496 20.14 -14.69 30.34
CA ALA A 496 20.68 -15.37 31.52
C ALA A 496 21.10 -16.79 31.14
N CYS A 497 21.90 -17.41 31.98
CA CYS A 497 22.29 -18.82 31.84
C CYS A 497 22.36 -19.54 33.16
N ARG A 498 22.46 -20.88 33.14
CA ARG A 498 22.73 -21.75 34.27
C ARG A 498 23.53 -22.96 33.81
N SER A 499 24.61 -23.31 34.51
CA SER A 499 25.38 -24.55 34.29
C SER A 499 24.82 -25.70 35.13
N GLY A 500 24.99 -26.96 34.67
CA GLY A 500 24.54 -28.16 35.36
C GLY A 500 23.03 -28.34 35.48
N ALA A 501 22.28 -27.78 34.56
CA ALA A 501 20.81 -27.85 34.54
C ALA A 501 20.33 -29.24 34.14
N LYS A 502 19.87 -30.02 35.13
CA LYS A 502 19.06 -31.22 34.85
C LYS A 502 17.60 -30.81 34.65
N TRP A 503 16.86 -31.52 33.80
CA TRP A 503 15.42 -31.36 33.66
C TRP A 503 14.73 -31.59 35.00
N GLN A 504 14.33 -30.52 35.68
CA GLN A 504 13.56 -30.52 36.92
C GLN A 504 12.22 -29.83 36.70
N GLU A 505 11.33 -29.89 37.66
CA GLU A 505 9.97 -29.28 37.53
C GLU A 505 9.96 -27.79 37.27
N ASP A 506 10.94 -26.99 37.71
CA ASP A 506 11.17 -25.59 37.29
C ASP A 506 12.67 -25.34 37.05
N PRO A 507 13.19 -25.65 35.84
CA PRO A 507 14.60 -25.50 35.51
C PRO A 507 15.07 -24.04 35.44
N GLU A 508 14.16 -23.08 35.33
CA GLU A 508 14.41 -21.66 35.08
C GLU A 508 14.57 -20.85 36.36
N THR A 509 15.22 -21.40 37.38
CA THR A 509 15.53 -20.76 38.68
C THR A 509 17.02 -20.69 38.91
N ASP A 510 17.45 -19.84 39.82
CA ASP A 510 18.88 -19.65 40.21
C ASP A 510 19.78 -19.31 38.99
N LEU A 511 19.30 -18.38 38.14
CA LEU A 511 19.97 -18.00 36.92
C LEU A 511 21.10 -16.99 37.16
N VAL A 512 22.11 -17.03 36.29
CA VAL A 512 23.19 -16.04 36.18
C VAL A 512 22.81 -15.02 35.12
N PHE A 513 22.61 -13.77 35.49
CA PHE A 513 22.32 -12.68 34.54
C PHE A 513 23.56 -12.39 33.68
N LEU A 514 23.39 -12.34 32.34
CA LEU A 514 24.43 -12.09 31.35
C LEU A 514 24.42 -10.67 30.84
N GLY A 515 23.23 -10.13 30.49
CA GLY A 515 23.14 -8.81 29.92
C GLY A 515 21.77 -8.52 29.30
N LEU A 516 21.65 -7.33 28.69
CA LEU A 516 20.50 -6.86 27.93
C LEU A 516 20.90 -6.59 26.49
N ALA A 517 20.00 -6.83 25.54
CA ALA A 517 20.05 -6.31 24.19
C ALA A 517 18.85 -5.38 23.94
N ALA A 518 19.12 -4.20 23.43
CA ALA A 518 18.12 -3.21 23.07
C ALA A 518 18.00 -3.10 21.56
N MET A 519 16.80 -3.23 21.05
CA MET A 519 16.49 -3.34 19.62
C MET A 519 15.38 -2.37 19.24
N MET A 520 15.39 -1.94 18.00
CA MET A 520 14.28 -1.20 17.41
C MET A 520 14.18 -1.47 15.91
N ASP A 521 13.04 -1.12 15.34
CA ASP A 521 12.86 -0.95 13.89
C ASP A 521 13.34 0.46 13.52
N PRO A 522 14.54 0.61 12.88
CA PRO A 522 15.14 1.91 12.66
C PRO A 522 14.34 2.74 11.63
N PRO A 523 14.26 4.06 11.82
CA PRO A 523 13.73 4.94 10.79
C PRO A 523 14.52 4.80 9.49
N ARG A 524 13.82 4.90 8.35
CA ARG A 524 14.51 5.02 7.05
C ARG A 524 15.33 6.32 7.03
N PRO A 525 16.54 6.33 6.47
CA PRO A 525 17.38 7.54 6.39
C PRO A 525 16.68 8.71 5.71
N GLU A 526 15.84 8.41 4.72
CA GLU A 526 15.10 9.38 3.92
C GLU A 526 13.88 9.98 4.65
N SER A 527 13.37 9.32 5.71
CA SER A 527 12.15 9.75 6.40
C SER A 527 12.29 11.14 7.04
N ARG A 528 13.40 11.40 7.71
CA ARG A 528 13.62 12.70 8.38
C ARG A 528 13.69 13.86 7.39
N PRO A 529 14.50 13.84 6.31
CA PRO A 529 14.48 14.90 5.30
C PRO A 529 13.14 15.03 4.59
N ALA A 530 12.43 13.93 4.34
CA ALA A 530 11.11 13.95 3.72
C ALA A 530 10.06 14.64 4.61
N VAL A 531 10.01 14.34 5.92
CA VAL A 531 9.14 15.01 6.88
C VAL A 531 9.44 16.51 6.97
N ALA A 532 10.73 16.90 6.94
CA ALA A 532 11.12 18.28 6.92
C ALA A 532 10.65 18.98 5.64
N ALA A 533 10.80 18.35 4.48
CA ALA A 533 10.32 18.87 3.20
C ALA A 533 8.79 18.99 3.16
N ALA A 534 8.06 17.98 3.69
CA ALA A 534 6.60 18.04 3.85
C ALA A 534 6.17 19.28 4.64
N ARG A 535 6.80 19.50 5.78
CA ARG A 535 6.51 20.65 6.65
C ARG A 535 6.79 21.99 5.95
N GLN A 536 7.91 22.12 5.23
CA GLN A 536 8.22 23.31 4.43
C GLN A 536 7.18 23.54 3.32
N ALA A 537 6.61 22.46 2.79
CA ALA A 537 5.57 22.51 1.79
C ALA A 537 4.15 22.77 2.37
N GLY A 538 4.03 22.98 3.69
CA GLY A 538 2.75 23.18 4.38
C GLY A 538 1.94 21.89 4.58
N ILE A 539 2.57 20.73 4.46
CA ILE A 539 1.94 19.40 4.65
C ILE A 539 2.25 18.94 6.07
N ARG A 540 1.21 18.66 6.85
CA ARG A 540 1.33 18.09 8.18
C ARG A 540 1.47 16.58 8.09
N THR A 541 2.51 16.02 8.70
CA THR A 541 2.68 14.58 8.85
C THR A 541 2.23 14.16 10.24
N VAL A 542 1.40 13.12 10.32
CA VAL A 542 0.88 12.54 11.55
C VAL A 542 1.22 11.05 11.55
N MET A 543 1.81 10.56 12.64
CA MET A 543 2.11 9.14 12.79
C MET A 543 0.94 8.40 13.43
N ILE A 544 0.58 7.26 12.84
CA ILE A 544 -0.46 6.37 13.34
C ILE A 544 0.15 4.97 13.47
N THR A 545 0.04 4.32 14.64
CA THR A 545 0.70 3.03 14.87
C THR A 545 0.00 2.17 15.91
N GLY A 546 0.14 0.84 15.81
CA GLY A 546 -0.23 -0.13 16.84
C GLY A 546 0.73 -0.18 18.03
N ASP A 547 1.91 0.45 17.94
CA ASP A 547 2.94 0.45 18.95
C ASP A 547 2.53 1.16 20.25
N HIS A 548 3.31 0.88 21.31
CA HIS A 548 3.19 1.59 22.56
C HIS A 548 3.52 3.09 22.39
N ARG A 549 2.82 3.96 23.14
CA ARG A 549 2.96 5.41 23.06
C ARG A 549 4.41 5.89 23.16
N THR A 550 5.20 5.34 24.07
CA THR A 550 6.60 5.72 24.30
C THR A 550 7.45 5.43 23.06
N THR A 551 7.31 4.25 22.47
CA THR A 551 8.01 3.85 21.25
C THR A 551 7.62 4.74 20.06
N ALA A 552 6.33 4.99 19.90
CA ALA A 552 5.82 5.87 18.84
C ALA A 552 6.36 7.30 18.96
N MET A 553 6.37 7.87 20.17
CA MET A 553 6.92 9.21 20.43
C MET A 553 8.42 9.27 20.16
N ALA A 554 9.18 8.25 20.56
CA ALA A 554 10.62 8.20 20.34
C ALA A 554 10.97 8.17 18.85
N VAL A 555 10.32 7.28 18.07
CA VAL A 555 10.52 7.21 16.62
C VAL A 555 10.08 8.51 15.95
N ALA A 556 8.88 9.03 16.27
CA ALA A 556 8.35 10.27 15.72
C ALA A 556 9.26 11.48 16.03
N GLY A 557 9.88 11.51 17.22
CA GLY A 557 10.87 12.53 17.60
C GLY A 557 12.14 12.45 16.76
N ARG A 558 12.68 11.24 16.54
CA ARG A 558 13.89 11.02 15.70
C ARG A 558 13.71 11.49 14.24
N ILE A 559 12.53 11.26 13.66
CA ILE A 559 12.20 11.68 12.28
C ILE A 559 11.64 13.10 12.20
N GLY A 560 11.37 13.74 13.34
CA GLY A 560 10.92 15.12 13.39
C GLY A 560 9.41 15.32 13.17
N ILE A 561 8.57 14.30 13.31
CA ILE A 561 7.10 14.40 13.32
C ILE A 561 6.63 14.97 14.67
N PHE A 562 7.15 14.45 15.78
CA PHE A 562 6.80 14.86 17.14
C PHE A 562 7.76 15.95 17.64
N LEU A 563 7.22 17.12 17.94
CA LEU A 563 7.97 18.29 18.39
C LEU A 563 7.60 18.65 19.83
N PRO A 564 8.43 19.46 20.52
CA PRO A 564 8.06 20.02 21.83
C PRO A 564 6.73 20.79 21.75
N GLY A 565 5.78 20.41 22.60
CA GLY A 565 4.44 20.96 22.63
C GLY A 565 3.39 20.12 21.89
N ASP A 566 3.79 19.14 21.08
CA ASP A 566 2.85 18.23 20.43
C ASP A 566 2.25 17.21 21.40
N LEU A 567 1.07 16.70 21.05
CA LEU A 567 0.36 15.68 21.81
C LEU A 567 0.52 14.31 21.15
N ALA A 568 0.65 13.29 21.98
CA ALA A 568 0.55 11.88 21.60
C ALA A 568 -0.65 11.25 22.31
N LEU A 569 -1.61 10.71 21.54
CA LEU A 569 -2.80 10.05 22.07
C LEU A 569 -2.72 8.52 21.88
N THR A 570 -3.40 7.81 22.79
CA THR A 570 -3.62 6.36 22.65
C THR A 570 -5.04 6.11 22.15
N GLY A 571 -5.29 4.94 21.53
CA GLY A 571 -6.63 4.53 21.10
C GLY A 571 -7.65 4.59 22.23
N ALA A 572 -7.32 4.08 23.41
CA ALA A 572 -8.19 4.16 24.60
C ALA A 572 -8.55 5.61 25.01
N ARG A 573 -7.66 6.57 24.80
CA ARG A 573 -7.98 7.99 25.05
C ARG A 573 -8.84 8.58 23.93
N LEU A 574 -8.61 8.13 22.71
CA LEU A 574 -9.41 8.52 21.55
C LEU A 574 -10.86 8.07 21.72
N ASP A 575 -11.11 6.85 22.23
CA ASP A 575 -12.47 6.33 22.52
C ASP A 575 -13.25 7.20 23.50
N GLN A 576 -12.55 7.83 24.45
CA GLN A 576 -13.17 8.69 25.46
C GLN A 576 -13.48 10.11 24.97
N MET A 577 -12.98 10.48 23.78
CA MET A 577 -13.17 11.84 23.23
C MET A 577 -14.40 11.91 22.34
N THR A 578 -15.14 13.00 22.42
CA THR A 578 -16.18 13.33 21.43
C THR A 578 -15.55 13.77 20.10
N GLU A 579 -16.34 13.78 19.02
CA GLU A 579 -15.87 14.26 17.71
C GLU A 579 -15.42 15.73 17.78
N GLU A 580 -16.18 16.57 18.47
CA GLU A 580 -15.85 17.98 18.62
C GLU A 580 -14.55 18.22 19.41
N GLU A 581 -14.32 17.43 20.47
CA GLU A 581 -13.06 17.49 21.25
C GLU A 581 -11.87 17.03 20.41
N LEU A 582 -12.04 15.98 19.62
CA LEU A 582 -11.01 15.49 18.70
C LEU A 582 -10.68 16.57 17.68
N GLU A 583 -11.68 17.12 16.99
CA GLU A 583 -11.50 18.16 15.96
C GLU A 583 -10.77 19.40 16.51
N LYS A 584 -11.07 19.83 17.73
CA LYS A 584 -10.37 20.95 18.37
C LYS A 584 -8.89 20.67 18.63
N LYS A 585 -8.55 19.44 19.02
CA LYS A 585 -7.18 19.05 19.39
C LYS A 585 -6.34 18.54 18.23
N LEU A 586 -6.94 18.21 17.08
CA LEU A 586 -6.24 17.70 15.90
C LEU A 586 -4.94 18.46 15.55
N PRO A 587 -4.89 19.81 15.54
CA PRO A 587 -3.69 20.55 15.20
C PRO A 587 -2.52 20.34 16.17
N GLN A 588 -2.78 19.84 17.37
CA GLN A 588 -1.77 19.61 18.41
C GLN A 588 -1.31 18.15 18.42
N ILE A 589 -2.09 17.22 17.83
CA ILE A 589 -1.78 15.80 17.87
C ILE A 589 -0.91 15.44 16.68
N SER A 590 0.28 14.89 16.94
CA SER A 590 1.21 14.41 15.92
C SER A 590 1.40 12.89 15.93
N VAL A 591 0.96 12.21 17.02
CA VAL A 591 1.14 10.76 17.19
C VAL A 591 -0.13 10.13 17.75
N TYR A 592 -0.59 9.07 17.11
CA TYR A 592 -1.64 8.18 17.59
C TYR A 592 -1.05 6.77 17.78
N ALA A 593 -1.10 6.26 19.01
CA ALA A 593 -0.49 4.99 19.43
C ALA A 593 -1.54 3.98 19.89
N ARG A 594 -1.30 2.68 19.71
CA ARG A 594 -2.24 1.59 20.05
C ARG A 594 -3.63 1.82 19.45
N VAL A 595 -3.68 2.15 18.17
CA VAL A 595 -4.93 2.42 17.45
C VAL A 595 -5.44 1.17 16.73
N SER A 596 -6.77 1.00 16.73
CA SER A 596 -7.49 0.00 15.94
C SER A 596 -7.77 0.52 14.52
N PRO A 597 -8.22 -0.33 13.58
CA PRO A 597 -8.66 0.09 12.25
C PRO A 597 -9.73 1.17 12.28
N GLU A 598 -10.69 1.08 13.21
CA GLU A 598 -11.78 2.05 13.39
C GLU A 598 -11.25 3.43 13.79
N HIS A 599 -10.24 3.47 14.65
CA HIS A 599 -9.57 4.71 15.02
C HIS A 599 -8.91 5.38 13.80
N LYS A 600 -8.29 4.60 12.89
CA LYS A 600 -7.67 5.12 11.67
C LYS A 600 -8.70 5.83 10.79
N ILE A 601 -9.87 5.23 10.58
CA ILE A 601 -11.00 5.84 9.85
C ILE A 601 -11.45 7.13 10.54
N ARG A 602 -11.61 7.11 11.86
CA ARG A 602 -12.06 8.25 12.67
C ARG A 602 -11.11 9.44 12.56
N ILE A 603 -9.79 9.18 12.61
CA ILE A 603 -8.75 10.22 12.47
C ILE A 603 -8.81 10.85 11.07
N VAL A 604 -8.88 10.03 10.02
CA VAL A 604 -9.00 10.51 8.63
C VAL A 604 -10.23 11.40 8.47
N LYS A 605 -11.40 10.92 8.94
CA LYS A 605 -12.67 11.67 8.86
C LYS A 605 -12.60 13.00 9.61
N ALA A 606 -12.00 13.03 10.79
CA ALA A 606 -11.87 14.24 11.59
C ALA A 606 -11.01 15.31 10.88
N TRP A 607 -9.94 14.93 10.18
CA TRP A 607 -9.17 15.85 9.35
C TRP A 607 -9.95 16.32 8.12
N GLN A 608 -10.69 15.42 7.44
CA GLN A 608 -11.55 15.77 6.30
C GLN A 608 -12.66 16.75 6.68
N ASN A 609 -13.31 16.55 7.84
CA ASN A 609 -14.35 17.46 8.36
C ASN A 609 -13.84 18.90 8.56
N ARG A 610 -12.54 19.08 8.81
CA ARG A 610 -11.88 20.39 8.89
C ARG A 610 -11.46 20.96 7.53
N GLY A 611 -11.84 20.34 6.44
CA GLY A 611 -11.53 20.78 5.09
C GLY A 611 -10.10 20.45 4.61
N HIS A 612 -9.42 19.51 5.28
CA HIS A 612 -8.11 19.03 4.85
C HIS A 612 -8.23 17.90 3.82
N ILE A 613 -7.35 17.91 2.84
CA ILE A 613 -7.14 16.78 1.91
C ILE A 613 -6.14 15.83 2.57
N VAL A 614 -6.60 14.60 2.84
CA VAL A 614 -5.89 13.62 3.66
C VAL A 614 -5.35 12.49 2.82
N ALA A 615 -4.03 12.28 2.91
CA ALA A 615 -3.39 11.04 2.46
C ALA A 615 -3.24 10.09 3.65
N MET A 616 -3.53 8.79 3.45
CA MET A 616 -3.35 7.73 4.44
C MET A 616 -2.46 6.64 3.88
N THR A 617 -1.41 6.25 4.61
CA THR A 617 -0.59 5.09 4.25
C THR A 617 -0.95 3.87 5.06
N GLY A 618 -0.78 2.68 4.48
CA GLY A 618 -0.95 1.40 5.17
C GLY A 618 -0.41 0.24 4.34
N ASP A 619 -0.10 -0.87 5.01
CA ASP A 619 0.44 -2.08 4.41
C ASP A 619 -0.43 -3.32 4.67
N GLY A 620 -1.29 -3.27 5.69
CA GLY A 620 -2.08 -4.40 6.15
C GLY A 620 -3.56 -4.34 5.77
N VAL A 621 -4.21 -5.48 5.99
CA VAL A 621 -5.66 -5.64 5.87
C VAL A 621 -6.41 -4.65 6.77
N ASN A 622 -5.87 -4.38 7.95
CA ASN A 622 -6.43 -3.47 8.94
C ASN A 622 -6.45 -2.00 8.49
N ASP A 623 -5.67 -1.67 7.46
CA ASP A 623 -5.57 -0.32 6.91
C ASP A 623 -6.53 -0.07 5.75
N ALA A 624 -6.96 -1.13 5.06
CA ALA A 624 -7.75 -1.03 3.85
C ALA A 624 -9.01 -0.14 3.99
N PRO A 625 -9.80 -0.20 5.08
CA PRO A 625 -10.94 0.69 5.23
C PRO A 625 -10.55 2.17 5.37
N ALA A 626 -9.42 2.46 6.04
CA ALA A 626 -8.91 3.82 6.19
C ALA A 626 -8.29 4.35 4.88
N LEU A 627 -7.58 3.48 4.12
CA LEU A 627 -7.05 3.78 2.78
C LEU A 627 -8.18 4.16 1.82
N LYS A 628 -9.26 3.39 1.81
CA LYS A 628 -10.44 3.65 0.97
C LYS A 628 -11.19 4.92 1.38
N LYS A 629 -11.17 5.27 2.68
CA LYS A 629 -11.84 6.46 3.22
C LYS A 629 -11.07 7.75 2.95
N ALA A 630 -9.75 7.70 2.90
CA ALA A 630 -8.89 8.85 2.66
C ALA A 630 -9.11 9.43 1.25
N ASP A 631 -8.78 10.72 1.06
CA ASP A 631 -8.79 11.34 -0.27
C ASP A 631 -7.72 10.69 -1.17
N ILE A 632 -6.63 10.20 -0.54
CA ILE A 632 -5.57 9.46 -1.20
C ILE A 632 -5.16 8.30 -0.30
N GLY A 633 -5.62 7.09 -0.61
CA GLY A 633 -5.08 5.86 -0.02
C GLY A 633 -3.75 5.50 -0.67
N ILE A 634 -2.75 5.18 0.13
CA ILE A 634 -1.38 4.86 -0.32
C ILE A 634 -0.98 3.51 0.26
N ALA A 635 -0.79 2.51 -0.57
CA ALA A 635 -0.34 1.19 -0.15
C ALA A 635 1.15 0.98 -0.40
N MET A 636 1.76 0.10 0.40
CA MET A 636 3.11 -0.38 0.18
C MET A 636 3.13 -1.41 -0.96
N GLY A 637 4.13 -1.34 -1.83
CA GLY A 637 4.25 -2.22 -3.00
C GLY A 637 4.96 -3.54 -2.69
N LEU A 638 6.03 -3.50 -1.89
CA LEU A 638 6.83 -4.66 -1.52
C LEU A 638 6.26 -5.38 -0.30
N GLY A 639 5.96 -4.64 0.77
CA GLY A 639 5.49 -5.17 2.04
C GLY A 639 3.98 -5.16 2.21
N GLY A 640 3.24 -4.52 1.31
CA GLY A 640 1.78 -4.38 1.42
C GLY A 640 1.02 -5.63 0.97
N THR A 641 -0.05 -5.94 1.71
CA THR A 641 -1.00 -7.00 1.31
C THR A 641 -1.77 -6.58 0.06
N GLU A 642 -2.22 -7.55 -0.74
CA GLU A 642 -3.00 -7.27 -1.95
C GLU A 642 -4.28 -6.47 -1.64
N VAL A 643 -4.87 -6.69 -0.47
CA VAL A 643 -6.04 -5.93 0.01
C VAL A 643 -5.73 -4.46 0.23
N SER A 644 -4.58 -4.14 0.84
CA SER A 644 -4.17 -2.75 1.00
C SER A 644 -3.90 -2.09 -0.35
N LYS A 645 -3.26 -2.82 -1.27
CA LYS A 645 -3.01 -2.36 -2.65
C LYS A 645 -4.31 -2.15 -3.42
N ASP A 646 -5.31 -3.02 -3.23
CA ASP A 646 -6.62 -2.86 -3.89
C ASP A 646 -7.41 -1.65 -3.37
N ALA A 647 -7.42 -1.46 -2.07
CA ALA A 647 -8.10 -0.33 -1.43
C ALA A 647 -7.44 1.05 -1.72
N ALA A 648 -6.16 1.05 -2.11
CA ALA A 648 -5.39 2.27 -2.31
C ALA A 648 -5.57 2.85 -3.72
N SER A 649 -5.48 4.18 -3.83
CA SER A 649 -5.44 4.92 -5.09
C SER A 649 -4.01 5.15 -5.62
N MET A 650 -2.99 4.91 -4.78
CA MET A 650 -1.57 4.96 -5.12
C MET A 650 -0.80 3.83 -4.45
N ILE A 651 0.20 3.26 -5.15
CA ILE A 651 1.09 2.23 -4.62
C ILE A 651 2.53 2.74 -4.66
N LEU A 652 3.27 2.56 -3.57
CA LEU A 652 4.70 2.88 -3.48
C LEU A 652 5.52 1.64 -3.83
N ALA A 653 6.14 1.61 -5.00
CA ALA A 653 6.93 0.46 -5.43
C ALA A 653 8.22 0.24 -4.60
N ASP A 654 8.64 1.23 -3.82
CA ASP A 654 9.83 1.23 -2.96
C ASP A 654 9.53 1.26 -1.46
N ASP A 655 8.25 1.24 -1.07
CA ASP A 655 7.77 1.35 0.32
C ASP A 655 8.35 2.56 1.08
N ASN A 656 8.69 3.65 0.39
CA ASN A 656 9.41 4.77 0.96
C ASN A 656 8.54 6.02 1.12
N PHE A 657 8.44 6.53 2.35
CA PHE A 657 7.70 7.77 2.65
C PHE A 657 8.17 8.97 1.80
N ALA A 658 9.47 9.06 1.48
CA ALA A 658 10.00 10.15 0.66
C ALA A 658 9.38 10.21 -0.74
N THR A 659 8.98 9.07 -1.28
CA THR A 659 8.30 8.97 -2.57
C THR A 659 6.91 9.63 -2.55
N ILE A 660 6.21 9.63 -1.40
CA ILE A 660 4.94 10.36 -1.24
C ILE A 660 5.16 11.87 -1.43
N ILE A 661 6.23 12.40 -0.85
CA ILE A 661 6.55 13.83 -0.93
C ILE A 661 6.93 14.23 -2.36
N LYS A 662 7.68 13.38 -3.07
CA LYS A 662 7.96 13.56 -4.50
C LYS A 662 6.67 13.53 -5.33
N ALA A 663 5.79 12.57 -5.05
CA ALA A 663 4.50 12.46 -5.73
C ALA A 663 3.62 13.69 -5.48
N ALA A 664 3.56 14.21 -4.25
CA ALA A 664 2.85 15.46 -3.94
C ALA A 664 3.44 16.67 -4.69
N ALA A 665 4.77 16.76 -4.77
CA ALA A 665 5.43 17.82 -5.57
C ALA A 665 5.11 17.70 -7.06
N ASN A 666 5.08 16.47 -7.61
CA ASN A 666 4.68 16.22 -8.99
C ASN A 666 3.20 16.54 -9.22
N GLY A 667 2.31 16.21 -8.29
CA GLY A 667 0.89 16.59 -8.34
C GLY A 667 0.71 18.11 -8.43
N ARG A 668 1.43 18.88 -7.60
CA ARG A 668 1.46 20.36 -7.68
C ARG A 668 1.97 20.87 -9.03
N ASN A 669 2.98 20.22 -9.60
CA ASN A 669 3.48 20.57 -10.94
C ASN A 669 2.45 20.28 -12.03
N VAL A 670 1.75 19.13 -11.95
CA VAL A 670 0.65 18.78 -12.88
C VAL A 670 -0.43 19.86 -12.82
N TYR A 671 -0.92 20.20 -11.63
CA TYR A 671 -1.91 21.24 -11.44
C TYR A 671 -1.46 22.61 -12.03
N ARG A 672 -0.21 23.01 -11.75
CA ARG A 672 0.36 24.25 -12.31
C ARG A 672 0.43 24.22 -13.83
N ASN A 673 0.83 23.09 -14.41
CA ASN A 673 0.91 22.94 -15.88
C ASN A 673 -0.49 22.99 -16.51
N ILE A 674 -1.49 22.39 -15.90
CA ILE A 674 -2.89 22.49 -16.32
C ILE A 674 -3.34 23.97 -16.30
N LYS A 675 -3.11 24.67 -15.17
CA LYS A 675 -3.44 26.10 -15.04
C LYS A 675 -2.77 26.95 -16.10
N ASN A 676 -1.48 26.73 -16.36
CA ASN A 676 -0.71 27.46 -17.36
C ASN A 676 -1.24 27.19 -18.79
N ALA A 677 -1.59 25.93 -19.09
CA ALA A 677 -2.16 25.55 -20.39
C ALA A 677 -3.52 26.21 -20.61
N ILE A 678 -4.39 26.21 -19.61
CA ILE A 678 -5.68 26.90 -19.64
C ILE A 678 -5.49 28.39 -19.88
N GLN A 679 -4.59 29.02 -19.11
CA GLN A 679 -4.29 30.45 -19.23
C GLN A 679 -3.76 30.81 -20.63
N PHE A 680 -2.89 29.98 -21.21
CA PHE A 680 -2.36 30.18 -22.54
C PHE A 680 -3.47 30.14 -23.61
N LEU A 681 -4.32 29.10 -23.58
CA LEU A 681 -5.42 28.93 -24.54
C LEU A 681 -6.42 30.10 -24.45
N LEU A 682 -6.82 30.44 -23.21
CA LEU A 682 -7.77 31.54 -23.01
C LEU A 682 -7.20 32.90 -23.44
N SER A 683 -5.92 33.17 -23.15
CA SER A 683 -5.30 34.45 -23.51
C SER A 683 -5.26 34.65 -25.03
N GLY A 684 -4.92 33.59 -25.78
CA GLY A 684 -4.89 33.63 -27.25
C GLY A 684 -6.26 33.90 -27.85
N ASN A 685 -7.27 33.14 -27.41
CA ASN A 685 -8.64 33.27 -27.92
C ASN A 685 -9.28 34.62 -27.54
N MET A 686 -9.08 35.06 -26.28
CA MET A 686 -9.57 36.37 -25.82
C MET A 686 -8.93 37.54 -26.58
N ALA A 687 -7.65 37.47 -26.92
CA ALA A 687 -7.01 38.48 -27.73
C ALA A 687 -7.66 38.58 -29.11
N GLY A 688 -7.95 37.45 -29.76
CA GLY A 688 -8.67 37.41 -31.04
C GLY A 688 -10.06 38.01 -30.93
N ILE A 689 -10.85 37.62 -29.91
CA ILE A 689 -12.20 38.16 -29.65
C ILE A 689 -12.17 39.68 -29.48
N LEU A 690 -11.26 40.18 -28.65
CA LEU A 690 -11.15 41.63 -28.37
C LEU A 690 -10.74 42.40 -29.62
N CYS A 691 -9.83 41.87 -30.43
CA CYS A 691 -9.47 42.51 -31.74
C CYS A 691 -10.68 42.61 -32.66
N VAL A 692 -11.43 41.50 -32.82
CA VAL A 692 -12.63 41.49 -33.67
C VAL A 692 -13.68 42.43 -33.12
N LEU A 693 -13.95 42.41 -31.82
CA LEU A 693 -14.92 43.31 -31.19
C LEU A 693 -14.52 44.77 -31.39
N TYR A 694 -13.26 45.10 -31.22
CA TYR A 694 -12.74 46.46 -31.41
C TYR A 694 -12.92 46.92 -32.88
N THR A 695 -12.53 46.07 -33.84
CA THR A 695 -12.72 46.40 -35.27
C THR A 695 -14.18 46.49 -35.68
N SER A 696 -15.07 45.71 -35.03
CA SER A 696 -16.52 45.79 -35.26
C SER A 696 -17.18 47.03 -34.66
N LEU A 697 -16.54 47.63 -33.64
CA LEU A 697 -17.04 48.89 -33.03
C LEU A 697 -16.57 50.14 -33.76
N LEU A 698 -15.40 50.12 -34.38
CA LEU A 698 -14.87 51.19 -35.23
C LEU A 698 -15.51 51.16 -36.63
#